data_47230989d7c9efe566ce7865bd8e2d91
#
_entry.id   47230989d7c9efe566ce7865bd8e2d91
#
_cell.length_a   1.000
_cell.length_b   1.000
_cell.length_c   1.000
_cell.angle_alpha   90.00
_cell.angle_beta   90.00
_cell.angle_gamma   90.00
#
_symmetry.space_group_name_H-M   'P 1'
#
loop_
_entity.id
_entity.type
_entity.pdbx_description
1 polymer ?
#
loop_
_entity_poly.entity_id
_entity_poly.type
_entity_poly.pdbx_seq_one_letter_code
_entity_poly.pdbx_strand_id
1 'polypeptide(L)'
;MALDPECFLDAEYLDNLLGDDGEPAQLPLLSRQIDAWQLEQASAYAGAAAAAVEQHNARAFAQALAIYSAPLASVLGCWLQGMSAPGVFEDPAQLRLMQLFAHDVGVGYPNASRAHHFNALLGQLQLTTYALAPAQLATLPDLNDDAFELPALLQALSRRSDAFGDELCGVDWALRAVGLCPGWAAMGQLEGLALELGRLDLSAAFPGLEPASLRHISQWVAQRIIEQGEERQARLLRGANWLFGALRRWNARLYNASLTATSPQQAMAHLMQRLARVGAVYHQNYLIEGRSLALWLEDAQHDPLPLLDVLSRSRLIVPGNAKKSLLVTSLVAPTGRMFRIFSEADLNVIRQWIDWLPQAGTTEQLPRQPIDSCAMAARPTTASAADTGHWPQSLREAYFVLQGRALQPTTLKFAHAYVSRWLERSRQSLKTSERQLPEQWGTQVLRGWLLDKHDQNGQQFDDSDPAQIPSREEIVESTLQLAPLTLIDGAWLQGFTDVGLASSHVGYTLFQTYWDELGNGIEALNHPKIYRDGLREMDFELAPTGSREFAEDPRLYEESFRLPVYWLCLGKLPVTFMPEILGMNLAMELSGVGGSYRSARRFLRHYGFSTAFVDLHNTIDNVSTGHSAWAADAIDAYMRSLTSAEQVAAQWQRVRVGYESLAPMPGKWTSMLRRLGLSSAGNVLPRPARAATSSRYLHHLPITREVLLETHEP
;
A
#
# COMPACT_ATOMS: atom_id res chain seq x y z
N MET A 1 -11.97 -12.49 15.75
CA MET A 1 -10.79 -13.36 15.90
C MET A 1 -9.60 -12.55 15.42
N ALA A 2 -8.74 -12.09 16.32
CA ALA A 2 -7.49 -11.47 15.90
C ALA A 2 -6.63 -12.56 15.30
N LEU A 3 -6.34 -12.48 14.01
CA LEU A 3 -5.44 -13.40 13.34
C LEU A 3 -4.03 -13.13 13.89
N ASP A 4 -3.36 -14.18 14.31
CA ASP A 4 -1.97 -14.11 14.78
C ASP A 4 -1.09 -13.57 13.64
N PRO A 5 -0.40 -12.43 13.81
CA PRO A 5 0.41 -11.85 12.74
C PRO A 5 1.47 -12.81 12.18
N GLU A 6 1.96 -13.75 12.99
CA GLU A 6 2.93 -14.75 12.53
C GLU A 6 2.30 -15.75 11.54
N CYS A 7 1.01 -16.05 11.67
CA CYS A 7 0.31 -16.94 10.74
C CYS A 7 0.14 -16.34 9.34
N PHE A 8 0.04 -15.02 9.22
CA PHE A 8 -0.11 -14.34 7.92
C PHE A 8 1.14 -14.38 7.04
N LEU A 9 2.29 -14.59 7.64
CA LEU A 9 3.56 -14.67 6.92
C LEU A 9 3.99 -16.12 6.64
N ASP A 10 3.26 -17.09 7.16
CA ASP A 10 3.47 -18.51 6.89
C ASP A 10 2.88 -18.87 5.53
N ALA A 11 3.76 -19.31 4.59
CA ALA A 11 3.32 -19.69 3.25
C ALA A 11 2.40 -20.91 3.27
N GLU A 12 2.66 -21.90 4.12
CA GLU A 12 1.83 -23.11 4.24
C GLU A 12 0.41 -22.77 4.74
N TYR A 13 0.31 -21.85 5.72
CA TYR A 13 -0.98 -21.37 6.19
C TYR A 13 -1.76 -20.63 5.11
N LEU A 14 -1.09 -19.72 4.37
CA LEU A 14 -1.71 -18.98 3.28
C LEU A 14 -2.08 -19.90 2.10
N ASP A 15 -1.28 -20.91 1.82
CA ASP A 15 -1.57 -21.91 0.79
C ASP A 15 -2.84 -22.70 1.13
N ASN A 16 -2.98 -23.12 2.39
CA ASN A 16 -4.19 -23.77 2.88
C ASN A 16 -5.43 -22.85 2.83
N LEU A 17 -5.27 -21.55 3.05
CA LEU A 17 -6.38 -20.58 2.94
C LEU A 17 -6.85 -20.37 1.50
N LEU A 18 -5.93 -20.47 0.53
CA LEU A 18 -6.30 -20.39 -0.88
C LEU A 18 -7.10 -21.62 -1.33
N GLY A 19 -6.98 -22.72 -0.58
CA GLY A 19 -7.72 -23.96 -0.84
C GLY A 19 -7.31 -24.66 -2.13
N ASP A 20 -7.86 -25.88 -2.28
CA ASP A 20 -7.80 -26.63 -3.53
C ASP A 20 -9.25 -26.76 -4.04
N ASP A 21 -9.85 -25.62 -4.41
CA ASP A 21 -11.26 -25.53 -4.78
C ASP A 21 -11.56 -26.14 -6.17
N GLY A 22 -11.22 -27.41 -6.35
CA GLY A 22 -11.63 -28.22 -7.51
C GLY A 22 -10.92 -27.88 -8.83
N GLU A 23 -11.38 -28.45 -9.94
CA GLU A 23 -10.82 -28.15 -11.27
C GLU A 23 -10.95 -26.65 -11.57
N PRO A 24 -9.81 -25.95 -11.81
CA PRO A 24 -9.82 -24.52 -12.01
C PRO A 24 -10.61 -24.18 -13.28
N ALA A 25 -11.70 -23.42 -13.11
CA ALA A 25 -12.44 -22.90 -14.25
C ALA A 25 -11.51 -22.02 -15.09
N GLN A 26 -11.51 -22.22 -16.41
CA GLN A 26 -10.74 -21.37 -17.33
C GLN A 26 -11.17 -19.90 -17.21
N LEU A 27 -10.26 -18.93 -17.39
CA LEU A 27 -10.57 -17.50 -17.28
C LEU A 27 -11.81 -17.04 -18.03
N PRO A 28 -12.11 -17.52 -19.27
CA PRO A 28 -13.35 -17.13 -19.96
C PRO A 28 -14.62 -17.59 -19.26
N LEU A 29 -14.61 -18.74 -18.60
CA LEU A 29 -15.75 -19.24 -17.81
C LEU A 29 -15.92 -18.41 -16.53
N LEU A 30 -14.82 -18.15 -15.83
CA LEU A 30 -14.83 -17.32 -14.62
C LEU A 30 -15.29 -15.88 -14.93
N SER A 31 -14.87 -15.29 -16.07
CA SER A 31 -15.37 -13.99 -16.52
C SER A 31 -16.90 -13.97 -16.67
N ARG A 32 -17.47 -14.99 -17.31
CA ARG A 32 -18.93 -15.11 -17.43
C ARG A 32 -19.63 -15.26 -16.08
N GLN A 33 -19.03 -15.99 -15.15
CA GLN A 33 -19.57 -16.14 -13.80
C GLN A 33 -19.55 -14.80 -13.04
N ILE A 34 -18.46 -14.02 -13.18
CA ILE A 34 -18.37 -12.68 -12.62
C ILE A 34 -19.43 -11.76 -13.21
N ASP A 35 -19.57 -11.73 -14.54
CA ASP A 35 -20.56 -10.89 -15.23
C ASP A 35 -22.00 -11.25 -14.79
N ALA A 36 -22.33 -12.54 -14.70
CA ALA A 36 -23.63 -13.00 -14.23
C ALA A 36 -23.89 -12.61 -12.75
N TRP A 37 -22.89 -12.79 -11.88
CA TRP A 37 -22.97 -12.39 -10.48
C TRP A 37 -23.13 -10.88 -10.33
N GLN A 38 -22.41 -10.06 -11.09
CA GLN A 38 -22.58 -8.61 -11.06
C GLN A 38 -23.99 -8.17 -11.42
N LEU A 39 -24.60 -8.80 -12.44
CA LEU A 39 -25.96 -8.50 -12.84
C LEU A 39 -26.99 -8.87 -11.75
N GLU A 40 -26.80 -10.02 -11.10
CA GLU A 40 -27.61 -10.45 -9.96
C GLU A 40 -27.49 -9.46 -8.79
N GLN A 41 -26.26 -9.08 -8.43
CA GLN A 41 -26.02 -8.14 -7.35
C GLN A 41 -26.56 -6.74 -7.66
N ALA A 42 -26.40 -6.25 -8.89
CA ALA A 42 -26.98 -4.97 -9.31
C ALA A 42 -28.51 -4.95 -9.10
N SER A 43 -29.21 -6.04 -9.43
CA SER A 43 -30.64 -6.16 -9.19
C SER A 43 -30.98 -6.17 -7.68
N ALA A 44 -30.23 -6.92 -6.88
CA ALA A 44 -30.45 -6.97 -5.43
C ALA A 44 -30.25 -5.60 -4.76
N TYR A 45 -29.15 -4.92 -5.08
CA TYR A 45 -28.86 -3.58 -4.54
C TYR A 45 -29.85 -2.53 -5.05
N ALA A 46 -30.33 -2.62 -6.31
CA ALA A 46 -31.35 -1.71 -6.82
C ALA A 46 -32.66 -1.84 -6.01
N GLY A 47 -33.08 -3.06 -5.67
CA GLY A 47 -34.23 -3.30 -4.80
C GLY A 47 -34.02 -2.72 -3.38
N ALA A 48 -32.84 -2.93 -2.78
CA ALA A 48 -32.51 -2.41 -1.47
C ALA A 48 -32.45 -0.87 -1.45
N ALA A 49 -31.85 -0.27 -2.49
CA ALA A 49 -31.78 1.18 -2.65
C ALA A 49 -33.19 1.81 -2.83
N ALA A 50 -34.05 1.21 -3.65
CA ALA A 50 -35.41 1.66 -3.81
C ALA A 50 -36.21 1.63 -2.50
N ALA A 51 -36.11 0.54 -1.74
CA ALA A 51 -36.71 0.43 -0.41
C ALA A 51 -36.17 1.49 0.56
N ALA A 52 -34.85 1.77 0.53
CA ALA A 52 -34.24 2.81 1.37
C ALA A 52 -34.74 4.22 0.96
N VAL A 53 -34.95 4.50 -0.31
CA VAL A 53 -35.51 5.77 -0.79
C VAL A 53 -36.96 5.94 -0.35
N GLU A 54 -37.81 4.92 -0.50
CA GLU A 54 -39.19 4.94 0.00
C GLU A 54 -39.28 5.19 1.50
N GLN A 55 -38.34 4.67 2.27
CA GLN A 55 -38.26 4.85 3.72
C GLN A 55 -37.54 6.12 4.14
N HIS A 56 -37.13 6.99 3.22
CA HIS A 56 -36.31 8.19 3.47
C HIS A 56 -34.94 7.89 4.14
N ASN A 57 -34.41 6.69 3.93
CA ASN A 57 -33.16 6.21 4.52
C ASN A 57 -32.00 6.07 3.49
N ALA A 58 -32.13 6.68 2.30
CA ALA A 58 -31.14 6.58 1.22
C ALA A 58 -29.70 6.95 1.67
N ARG A 59 -29.57 7.98 2.51
CA ARG A 59 -28.29 8.38 3.06
C ARG A 59 -27.74 7.34 4.03
N ALA A 60 -28.54 6.77 4.90
CA ALA A 60 -28.14 5.71 5.84
C ALA A 60 -27.67 4.45 5.07
N PHE A 61 -28.34 4.12 3.97
CA PHE A 61 -27.94 3.06 3.07
C PHE A 61 -26.53 3.30 2.49
N ALA A 62 -26.28 4.48 1.93
CA ALA A 62 -24.97 4.84 1.39
C ALA A 62 -23.89 4.86 2.47
N GLN A 63 -24.20 5.40 3.65
CA GLN A 63 -23.29 5.43 4.79
C GLN A 63 -22.90 4.03 5.27
N ALA A 64 -23.86 3.11 5.37
CA ALA A 64 -23.56 1.72 5.77
C ALA A 64 -22.64 1.01 4.79
N LEU A 65 -22.90 1.18 3.47
CA LEU A 65 -22.04 0.65 2.43
C LEU A 65 -20.62 1.23 2.51
N ALA A 66 -20.51 2.54 2.74
CA ALA A 66 -19.21 3.21 2.82
C ALA A 66 -18.44 2.80 4.08
N ILE A 67 -19.09 2.74 5.25
CA ILE A 67 -18.46 2.34 6.53
C ILE A 67 -17.91 0.92 6.42
N TYR A 68 -18.73 -0.05 5.99
CA TYR A 68 -18.29 -1.44 5.85
C TYR A 68 -17.16 -1.60 4.83
N SER A 69 -17.12 -0.75 3.80
CA SER A 69 -16.11 -0.79 2.74
C SER A 69 -14.79 -0.11 3.13
N ALA A 70 -14.75 0.73 4.16
CA ALA A 70 -13.59 1.54 4.51
C ALA A 70 -12.30 0.71 4.71
N PRO A 71 -12.31 -0.46 5.39
CA PRO A 71 -11.10 -1.27 5.53
C PRO A 71 -10.52 -1.76 4.20
N LEU A 72 -11.36 -2.19 3.25
CA LEU A 72 -10.91 -2.62 1.92
C LEU A 72 -10.46 -1.43 1.08
N ALA A 73 -11.22 -0.35 1.07
CA ALA A 73 -10.96 0.83 0.26
C ALA A 73 -9.66 1.54 0.67
N SER A 74 -9.30 1.52 1.96
CA SER A 74 -8.05 2.11 2.49
C SER A 74 -6.77 1.40 2.01
N VAL A 75 -6.89 0.18 1.45
CA VAL A 75 -5.74 -0.63 0.98
C VAL A 75 -5.86 -1.03 -0.49
N LEU A 76 -6.68 -0.34 -1.28
CA LEU A 76 -6.83 -0.64 -2.71
C LEU A 76 -5.48 -0.58 -3.42
N GLY A 77 -5.17 -1.62 -4.20
CA GLY A 77 -3.87 -1.83 -4.85
C GLY A 77 -2.88 -2.67 -4.05
N CYS A 78 -3.12 -2.91 -2.75
CA CYS A 78 -2.16 -3.61 -1.88
C CYS A 78 -1.75 -5.02 -2.37
N TRP A 79 -2.59 -5.69 -3.15
CA TRP A 79 -2.29 -7.03 -3.66
C TRP A 79 -1.12 -7.06 -4.65
N LEU A 80 -0.77 -5.91 -5.28
CA LEU A 80 0.37 -5.77 -6.18
C LEU A 80 1.62 -5.21 -5.49
N GLN A 81 1.53 -4.77 -4.23
CA GLN A 81 2.73 -4.38 -3.48
C GLN A 81 3.68 -5.57 -3.34
N GLY A 82 4.99 -5.35 -3.39
CA GLY A 82 5.96 -6.43 -3.31
C GLY A 82 6.09 -7.29 -4.57
N MET A 83 5.29 -7.06 -5.62
CA MET A 83 5.48 -7.72 -6.91
C MET A 83 6.71 -7.21 -7.65
N SER A 84 7.14 -5.97 -7.43
CA SER A 84 8.37 -5.43 -7.98
C SER A 84 9.60 -5.99 -7.28
N ALA A 85 10.59 -6.39 -8.08
CA ALA A 85 11.87 -6.88 -7.58
C ALA A 85 12.98 -6.55 -8.57
N PRO A 86 14.19 -6.18 -8.11
CA PRO A 86 15.28 -5.78 -9.00
C PRO A 86 15.65 -6.83 -10.05
N GLY A 87 15.56 -8.11 -9.69
CA GLY A 87 15.87 -9.21 -10.61
C GLY A 87 14.95 -9.35 -11.83
N VAL A 88 13.82 -8.61 -11.86
CA VAL A 88 12.83 -8.67 -12.96
C VAL A 88 12.47 -7.28 -13.49
N PHE A 89 13.27 -6.25 -13.25
CA PHE A 89 13.02 -4.88 -13.72
C PHE A 89 12.88 -4.75 -15.24
N GLU A 90 13.51 -5.63 -15.99
CA GLU A 90 13.47 -5.64 -17.44
C GLU A 90 12.32 -6.50 -18.02
N ASP A 91 11.56 -7.22 -17.18
CA ASP A 91 10.45 -8.07 -17.61
C ASP A 91 9.22 -7.21 -17.97
N PRO A 92 8.71 -7.30 -19.22
CA PRO A 92 7.53 -6.55 -19.65
C PRO A 92 6.28 -6.85 -18.80
N ALA A 93 6.09 -8.08 -18.30
CA ALA A 93 4.97 -8.42 -17.44
C ALA A 93 5.10 -7.71 -16.09
N GLN A 94 6.31 -7.63 -15.54
CA GLN A 94 6.60 -6.86 -14.32
C GLN A 94 6.31 -5.37 -14.49
N LEU A 95 6.70 -4.77 -15.61
CA LEU A 95 6.40 -3.35 -15.88
C LEU A 95 4.89 -3.10 -15.97
N ARG A 96 4.12 -4.01 -16.55
CA ARG A 96 2.67 -3.91 -16.63
C ARG A 96 2.01 -4.06 -15.25
N LEU A 97 2.48 -4.97 -14.40
CA LEU A 97 2.01 -5.09 -13.01
C LEU A 97 2.28 -3.81 -12.22
N MET A 98 3.47 -3.23 -12.37
CA MET A 98 3.81 -1.96 -11.73
C MET A 98 2.97 -0.80 -12.26
N GLN A 99 2.60 -0.79 -13.54
CA GLN A 99 1.69 0.20 -14.12
C GLN A 99 0.30 0.13 -13.47
N LEU A 100 -0.22 -1.07 -13.22
CA LEU A 100 -1.48 -1.26 -12.49
C LEU A 100 -1.37 -0.72 -11.06
N PHE A 101 -0.31 -1.08 -10.34
CA PHE A 101 -0.07 -0.59 -8.99
C PHE A 101 0.07 0.94 -8.94
N ALA A 102 0.85 1.53 -9.85
CA ALA A 102 1.07 2.97 -9.94
C ALA A 102 -0.25 3.75 -10.11
N HIS A 103 -1.20 3.23 -10.91
CA HIS A 103 -2.52 3.83 -11.06
C HIS A 103 -3.34 3.77 -9.76
N ASP A 104 -3.26 2.66 -9.02
CA ASP A 104 -4.05 2.50 -7.79
C ASP A 104 -3.54 3.41 -6.66
N VAL A 105 -2.22 3.60 -6.54
CA VAL A 105 -1.61 4.44 -5.50
C VAL A 105 -1.43 5.90 -5.91
N GLY A 106 -1.72 6.27 -7.19
CA GLY A 106 -1.67 7.66 -7.67
C GLY A 106 -0.26 8.23 -7.70
N VAL A 107 0.68 7.53 -8.35
CA VAL A 107 2.10 7.90 -8.43
C VAL A 107 2.31 9.39 -8.78
N GLY A 108 3.15 10.07 -8.01
CA GLY A 108 3.41 11.50 -8.15
C GLY A 108 2.26 12.43 -7.73
N TYR A 109 1.09 11.87 -7.44
CA TYR A 109 -0.11 12.61 -7.05
C TYR A 109 -0.82 11.87 -5.91
N PRO A 110 -0.45 12.07 -4.64
CA PRO A 110 -1.01 11.33 -3.51
C PRO A 110 -2.54 11.45 -3.42
N ASN A 111 -3.08 12.60 -3.86
CA ASN A 111 -4.53 12.83 -3.94
C ASN A 111 -5.21 12.11 -5.11
N ALA A 112 -4.47 11.42 -5.97
CA ALA A 112 -5.02 10.62 -7.07
C ALA A 112 -5.11 9.13 -6.71
N SER A 113 -4.67 8.69 -5.53
CA SER A 113 -4.83 7.31 -5.10
C SER A 113 -6.31 6.94 -4.94
N ARG A 114 -6.64 5.66 -5.18
CA ARG A 114 -8.00 5.17 -4.99
C ARG A 114 -8.47 5.31 -3.53
N ALA A 115 -7.58 5.06 -2.56
CA ALA A 115 -7.86 5.27 -1.15
C ALA A 115 -8.22 6.73 -0.84
N HIS A 116 -7.50 7.70 -1.43
CA HIS A 116 -7.82 9.12 -1.26
C HIS A 116 -9.20 9.47 -1.83
N HIS A 117 -9.55 8.96 -3.02
CA HIS A 117 -10.88 9.17 -3.59
C HIS A 117 -11.98 8.55 -2.74
N PHE A 118 -11.73 7.41 -2.09
CA PHE A 118 -12.68 6.86 -1.14
C PHE A 118 -12.79 7.74 0.13
N ASN A 119 -11.71 8.29 0.63
CA ASN A 119 -11.76 9.25 1.74
C ASN A 119 -12.55 10.52 1.38
N ALA A 120 -12.43 11.01 0.15
CA ALA A 120 -13.27 12.10 -0.33
C ALA A 120 -14.77 11.73 -0.36
N LEU A 121 -15.09 10.49 -0.78
CA LEU A 121 -16.46 9.94 -0.71
C LEU A 121 -16.97 9.89 0.75
N LEU A 122 -16.14 9.44 1.69
CA LEU A 122 -16.48 9.48 3.12
C LEU A 122 -16.79 10.91 3.59
N GLY A 123 -16.01 11.89 3.13
CA GLY A 123 -16.28 13.32 3.40
C GLY A 123 -17.65 13.78 2.86
N GLN A 124 -18.01 13.42 1.64
CA GLN A 124 -19.31 13.73 1.04
C GLN A 124 -20.47 13.10 1.83
N LEU A 125 -20.26 11.92 2.39
CA LEU A 125 -21.22 11.22 3.24
C LEU A 125 -21.20 11.68 4.71
N GLN A 126 -20.35 12.66 5.09
CA GLN A 126 -20.12 13.12 6.46
C GLN A 126 -19.60 12.02 7.40
N LEU A 127 -18.71 11.17 6.90
CA LEU A 127 -18.11 10.03 7.56
C LEU A 127 -16.58 10.20 7.73
N THR A 128 -16.10 11.42 7.93
CA THR A 128 -14.65 11.72 8.02
C THR A 128 -13.95 10.96 9.15
N THR A 129 -14.69 10.53 10.18
CA THR A 129 -14.19 9.66 11.28
C THR A 129 -13.70 8.29 10.79
N TYR A 130 -14.08 7.86 9.60
CA TYR A 130 -13.63 6.61 8.98
C TYR A 130 -12.55 6.82 7.92
N ALA A 131 -12.14 8.06 7.65
CA ALA A 131 -11.03 8.38 6.75
C ALA A 131 -9.69 8.23 7.49
N LEU A 132 -9.38 7.02 7.93
CA LEU A 132 -8.25 6.68 8.79
C LEU A 132 -7.37 5.61 8.14
N ALA A 133 -6.12 5.53 8.60
CA ALA A 133 -5.24 4.43 8.24
C ALA A 133 -5.80 3.06 8.72
N PRO A 134 -5.51 1.94 8.03
CA PRO A 134 -6.09 0.63 8.34
C PRO A 134 -5.95 0.21 9.82
N ALA A 135 -4.80 0.48 10.44
CA ALA A 135 -4.56 0.15 11.84
C ALA A 135 -5.44 0.96 12.82
N GLN A 136 -5.82 2.17 12.45
CA GLN A 136 -6.72 3.01 13.24
C GLN A 136 -8.18 2.59 13.02
N LEU A 137 -8.57 2.27 11.77
CA LEU A 137 -9.89 1.70 11.47
C LEU A 137 -10.17 0.45 12.31
N ALA A 138 -9.17 -0.41 12.50
CA ALA A 138 -9.29 -1.62 13.33
C ALA A 138 -9.56 -1.36 14.82
N THR A 139 -9.44 -0.12 15.28
CA THR A 139 -9.77 0.26 16.67
C THR A 139 -11.18 0.85 16.85
N LEU A 140 -11.91 1.04 15.74
CA LEU A 140 -13.24 1.61 15.78
C LEU A 140 -14.26 0.54 16.20
N PRO A 141 -15.10 0.81 17.24
CA PRO A 141 -16.03 -0.18 17.76
C PRO A 141 -17.20 -0.50 16.81
N ASP A 142 -17.46 0.40 15.85
CA ASP A 142 -18.57 0.28 14.90
C ASP A 142 -18.23 -0.61 13.69
N LEU A 143 -16.96 -0.98 13.54
CA LEU A 143 -16.50 -1.85 12.47
C LEU A 143 -16.32 -3.28 12.98
N ASN A 144 -17.08 -4.19 12.42
CA ASN A 144 -16.99 -5.61 12.74
C ASN A 144 -15.71 -6.23 12.14
N ASP A 145 -15.15 -7.24 12.79
CA ASP A 145 -13.96 -7.96 12.34
C ASP A 145 -14.10 -8.53 10.94
N ASP A 146 -15.32 -8.90 10.53
CA ASP A 146 -15.61 -9.48 9.21
C ASP A 146 -15.39 -8.50 8.04
N ALA A 147 -15.43 -7.18 8.29
CA ALA A 147 -15.09 -6.16 7.29
C ALA A 147 -13.57 -6.14 6.97
N PHE A 148 -12.75 -6.65 7.90
CA PHE A 148 -11.28 -6.71 7.75
C PHE A 148 -10.78 -8.02 7.14
N GLU A 149 -11.60 -9.06 7.04
CA GLU A 149 -11.16 -10.40 6.56
C GLU A 149 -10.50 -10.31 5.17
N LEU A 150 -11.21 -9.79 4.17
CA LEU A 150 -10.68 -9.69 2.81
C LEU A 150 -9.44 -8.77 2.70
N PRO A 151 -9.44 -7.53 3.19
CA PRO A 151 -8.26 -6.67 3.11
C PRO A 151 -7.05 -7.21 3.87
N ALA A 152 -7.24 -7.89 5.00
CA ALA A 152 -6.14 -8.51 5.74
C ALA A 152 -5.51 -9.67 4.96
N LEU A 153 -6.31 -10.52 4.33
CA LEU A 153 -5.83 -11.63 3.50
C LEU A 153 -5.10 -11.13 2.25
N LEU A 154 -5.61 -10.10 1.57
CA LEU A 154 -4.93 -9.48 0.43
C LEU A 154 -3.56 -8.92 0.83
N GLN A 155 -3.48 -8.24 1.97
CA GLN A 155 -2.20 -7.73 2.47
C GLN A 155 -1.24 -8.86 2.87
N ALA A 156 -1.74 -9.93 3.50
CA ALA A 156 -0.93 -11.08 3.88
C ALA A 156 -0.33 -11.78 2.66
N LEU A 157 -1.14 -12.08 1.64
CA LEU A 157 -0.69 -12.69 0.38
C LEU A 157 0.37 -11.81 -0.32
N SER A 158 0.16 -10.50 -0.37
CA SER A 158 1.08 -9.57 -1.02
C SER A 158 2.46 -9.51 -0.35
N ARG A 159 2.55 -9.80 0.96
CA ARG A 159 3.84 -9.90 1.68
C ARG A 159 4.62 -11.17 1.32
N ARG A 160 3.96 -12.14 0.72
CA ARG A 160 4.54 -13.39 0.26
C ARG A 160 4.45 -13.52 -1.26
N SER A 161 4.67 -12.43 -1.96
CA SER A 161 4.72 -12.40 -3.43
C SER A 161 5.82 -13.28 -4.05
N ASP A 162 6.80 -13.70 -3.24
CA ASP A 162 7.77 -14.76 -3.57
C ASP A 162 7.11 -16.12 -3.79
N ALA A 163 6.15 -16.48 -2.93
CA ALA A 163 5.43 -17.74 -2.97
C ALA A 163 4.15 -17.69 -3.81
N PHE A 164 3.44 -16.56 -3.83
CA PHE A 164 2.08 -16.42 -4.40
C PHE A 164 2.01 -15.42 -5.58
N GLY A 165 3.10 -15.22 -6.32
CA GLY A 165 3.13 -14.23 -7.39
C GLY A 165 2.12 -14.48 -8.51
N ASP A 166 1.93 -15.71 -8.94
CA ASP A 166 0.96 -16.07 -9.97
C ASP A 166 -0.49 -15.99 -9.46
N GLU A 167 -0.72 -16.39 -8.21
CA GLU A 167 -2.02 -16.25 -7.54
C GLU A 167 -2.40 -14.77 -7.38
N LEU A 168 -1.46 -13.89 -7.03
CA LEU A 168 -1.69 -12.45 -6.93
C LEU A 168 -2.01 -11.82 -8.29
N CYS A 169 -1.45 -12.31 -9.38
CA CYS A 169 -1.87 -11.91 -10.72
C CYS A 169 -3.31 -12.36 -11.04
N GLY A 170 -3.71 -13.55 -10.57
CA GLY A 170 -5.08 -14.02 -10.66
C GLY A 170 -6.06 -13.17 -9.83
N VAL A 171 -5.64 -12.77 -8.62
CA VAL A 171 -6.37 -11.84 -7.76
C VAL A 171 -6.59 -10.50 -8.47
N ASP A 172 -5.53 -9.93 -9.05
CA ASP A 172 -5.62 -8.67 -9.80
C ASP A 172 -6.57 -8.81 -10.99
N TRP A 173 -6.43 -9.89 -11.77
CA TRP A 173 -7.30 -10.16 -12.91
C TRP A 173 -8.79 -10.20 -12.51
N ALA A 174 -9.13 -10.87 -11.42
CA ALA A 174 -10.51 -10.97 -10.96
C ALA A 174 -11.05 -9.64 -10.45
N LEU A 175 -10.24 -8.85 -9.70
CA LEU A 175 -10.62 -7.51 -9.26
C LEU A 175 -10.85 -6.54 -10.43
N ARG A 176 -9.98 -6.59 -11.47
CA ARG A 176 -10.16 -5.78 -12.68
C ARG A 176 -11.34 -6.26 -13.53
N ALA A 177 -11.65 -7.57 -13.51
CA ALA A 177 -12.84 -8.09 -14.17
C ALA A 177 -14.13 -7.59 -13.52
N VAL A 178 -14.18 -7.48 -12.19
CA VAL A 178 -15.29 -6.87 -11.45
C VAL A 178 -15.33 -5.36 -11.66
N GLY A 179 -14.20 -4.67 -11.66
CA GLY A 179 -14.12 -3.22 -11.80
C GLY A 179 -14.71 -2.47 -10.60
N LEU A 180 -15.89 -1.88 -10.76
CA LEU A 180 -16.62 -1.21 -9.68
C LEU A 180 -17.46 -2.21 -8.89
N CYS A 181 -17.25 -2.31 -7.58
CA CYS A 181 -18.03 -3.19 -6.72
C CYS A 181 -19.53 -2.87 -6.79
N PRO A 182 -20.43 -3.89 -6.85
CA PRO A 182 -21.87 -3.68 -7.00
C PRO A 182 -22.50 -2.76 -5.95
N GLY A 183 -22.07 -2.87 -4.68
CA GLY A 183 -22.53 -1.99 -3.60
C GLY A 183 -22.11 -0.53 -3.81
N TRP A 184 -20.92 -0.28 -4.35
CA TRP A 184 -20.47 1.09 -4.68
C TRP A 184 -21.23 1.64 -5.88
N ALA A 185 -21.46 0.83 -6.92
CA ALA A 185 -22.28 1.22 -8.06
C ALA A 185 -23.71 1.63 -7.63
N ALA A 186 -24.30 0.92 -6.67
CA ALA A 186 -25.61 1.23 -6.12
C ALA A 186 -25.64 2.59 -5.39
N MET A 187 -24.57 2.98 -4.68
CA MET A 187 -24.49 4.31 -4.07
C MET A 187 -24.60 5.45 -5.11
N GLY A 188 -23.99 5.26 -6.28
CA GLY A 188 -24.01 6.25 -7.36
C GLY A 188 -25.39 6.43 -8.03
N GLN A 189 -26.31 5.50 -7.81
CA GLN A 189 -27.67 5.56 -8.35
C GLN A 189 -28.68 6.27 -7.42
N LEU A 190 -28.25 6.63 -6.19
CA LEU A 190 -29.13 7.28 -5.23
C LEU A 190 -29.38 8.75 -5.61
N GLU A 191 -30.62 9.10 -5.85
CA GLU A 191 -31.00 10.48 -6.16
C GLU A 191 -30.68 11.42 -4.99
N GLY A 192 -30.13 12.60 -5.32
CA GLY A 192 -29.75 13.62 -4.34
C GLY A 192 -28.37 13.42 -3.67
N LEU A 193 -27.66 12.34 -4.00
CA LEU A 193 -26.28 12.10 -3.58
C LEU A 193 -25.38 12.12 -4.83
N ALA A 194 -24.75 13.26 -5.14
CA ALA A 194 -23.80 13.36 -6.25
C ALA A 194 -22.45 12.78 -5.84
N LEU A 195 -22.30 11.45 -5.84
CA LEU A 195 -21.09 10.76 -5.43
C LEU A 195 -20.18 10.44 -6.62
N GLU A 196 -18.91 10.78 -6.50
CA GLU A 196 -17.91 10.49 -7.53
C GLU A 196 -17.28 9.10 -7.30
N LEU A 197 -17.76 8.09 -8.04
CA LEU A 197 -17.35 6.69 -7.91
C LEU A 197 -16.43 6.20 -9.03
N GLY A 198 -16.34 6.94 -10.14
CA GLY A 198 -15.56 6.50 -11.31
C GLY A 198 -14.08 6.24 -11.02
N ARG A 199 -13.51 6.95 -10.03
CA ARG A 199 -12.14 6.73 -9.57
C ARG A 199 -11.96 5.47 -8.71
N LEU A 200 -13.04 4.83 -8.29
CA LEU A 200 -13.02 3.58 -7.54
C LEU A 200 -13.19 2.35 -8.46
N ASP A 201 -13.48 2.57 -9.74
CA ASP A 201 -13.53 1.51 -10.73
C ASP A 201 -12.13 0.99 -11.06
N LEU A 202 -11.84 -0.25 -10.66
CA LEU A 202 -10.55 -0.89 -10.85
C LEU A 202 -10.27 -1.27 -12.32
N SER A 203 -11.29 -1.30 -13.18
CA SER A 203 -11.16 -1.68 -14.60
C SER A 203 -10.64 -0.55 -15.48
N ALA A 204 -10.81 0.71 -15.06
CA ALA A 204 -10.53 1.91 -15.83
C ALA A 204 -9.32 2.69 -15.26
N ALA A 205 -8.54 3.29 -16.15
CA ALA A 205 -7.56 4.29 -15.78
C ALA A 205 -8.23 5.62 -15.39
N PHE A 206 -7.50 6.46 -14.65
CA PHE A 206 -7.98 7.81 -14.37
C PHE A 206 -8.06 8.63 -15.66
N PRO A 207 -9.05 9.55 -15.81
CA PRO A 207 -9.18 10.39 -16.98
C PRO A 207 -7.87 11.13 -17.32
N GLY A 208 -7.49 11.10 -18.59
CA GLY A 208 -6.25 11.74 -19.07
C GLY A 208 -4.98 10.90 -18.90
N LEU A 209 -5.08 9.68 -18.34
CA LEU A 209 -3.95 8.75 -18.24
C LEU A 209 -4.11 7.62 -19.26
N GLU A 210 -3.00 7.25 -19.88
CA GLU A 210 -2.88 6.07 -20.72
C GLU A 210 -2.26 4.92 -19.91
N PRO A 211 -2.68 3.70 -20.13
CA PRO A 211 -3.75 3.25 -21.05
C PRO A 211 -5.15 3.46 -20.47
N ALA A 212 -6.14 3.58 -21.35
CA ALA A 212 -7.54 3.81 -20.96
C ALA A 212 -8.19 2.67 -20.18
N SER A 213 -7.66 1.44 -20.26
CA SER A 213 -8.22 0.26 -19.59
C SER A 213 -7.17 -0.54 -18.83
N LEU A 214 -7.27 -0.53 -17.49
CA LEU A 214 -6.43 -1.36 -16.62
C LEU A 214 -6.83 -2.85 -16.70
N ARG A 215 -8.10 -3.15 -17.00
CA ARG A 215 -8.56 -4.52 -17.26
C ARG A 215 -7.81 -5.17 -18.41
N HIS A 216 -7.53 -4.45 -19.49
CA HIS A 216 -6.76 -4.98 -20.62
C HIS A 216 -5.30 -5.27 -20.26
N ILE A 217 -4.67 -4.42 -19.42
CA ILE A 217 -3.31 -4.69 -18.94
C ILE A 217 -3.28 -5.97 -18.10
N SER A 218 -4.17 -6.08 -17.14
CA SER A 218 -4.25 -7.26 -16.27
C SER A 218 -4.54 -8.53 -17.06
N GLN A 219 -5.42 -8.47 -18.05
CA GLN A 219 -5.69 -9.58 -18.96
C GLN A 219 -4.46 -9.97 -19.78
N TRP A 220 -3.69 -9.01 -20.27
CA TRP A 220 -2.44 -9.26 -20.99
C TRP A 220 -1.42 -9.96 -20.08
N VAL A 221 -1.25 -9.53 -18.83
CA VAL A 221 -0.36 -10.17 -17.85
C VAL A 221 -0.81 -11.61 -17.59
N ALA A 222 -2.12 -11.84 -17.34
CA ALA A 222 -2.66 -13.17 -17.12
C ALA A 222 -2.39 -14.11 -18.32
N GLN A 223 -2.58 -13.62 -19.54
CA GLN A 223 -2.28 -14.39 -20.74
C GLN A 223 -0.78 -14.76 -20.85
N ARG A 224 0.12 -13.86 -20.50
CA ARG A 224 1.56 -14.12 -20.48
C ARG A 224 1.96 -15.19 -19.45
N ILE A 225 1.28 -15.23 -18.32
CA ILE A 225 1.50 -16.29 -17.30
C ILE A 225 1.02 -17.64 -17.84
N ILE A 226 -0.15 -17.69 -18.49
CA ILE A 226 -0.72 -18.91 -19.08
C ILE A 226 0.23 -19.48 -20.16
N GLU A 227 0.82 -18.63 -20.99
CA GLU A 227 1.78 -19.02 -22.03
C GLU A 227 3.06 -19.64 -21.45
N GLN A 228 3.36 -19.45 -20.17
CA GLN A 228 4.55 -19.99 -19.52
C GLN A 228 4.39 -21.41 -18.94
N GLY A 229 3.19 -21.98 -19.04
CA GLY A 229 2.94 -23.38 -18.72
C GLY A 229 1.77 -23.65 -17.78
N GLU A 230 1.36 -24.94 -17.72
CA GLU A 230 0.16 -25.37 -17.00
C GLU A 230 0.23 -25.13 -15.49
N GLU A 231 1.40 -25.28 -14.87
CA GLU A 231 1.58 -25.05 -13.45
C GLU A 231 1.29 -23.60 -13.06
N ARG A 232 1.88 -22.64 -13.80
CA ARG A 232 1.64 -21.21 -13.57
C ARG A 232 0.22 -20.82 -13.88
N GLN A 233 -0.38 -21.40 -14.93
CA GLN A 233 -1.79 -21.22 -15.24
C GLN A 233 -2.68 -21.69 -14.09
N ALA A 234 -2.44 -22.87 -13.53
CA ALA A 234 -3.20 -23.41 -12.41
C ALA A 234 -3.13 -22.49 -11.18
N ARG A 235 -1.95 -21.97 -10.85
CA ARG A 235 -1.75 -21.03 -9.76
C ARG A 235 -2.50 -19.70 -9.97
N LEU A 236 -2.43 -19.14 -11.18
CA LEU A 236 -3.18 -17.94 -11.53
C LEU A 236 -4.69 -18.14 -11.37
N LEU A 237 -5.21 -19.26 -11.88
CA LEU A 237 -6.63 -19.61 -11.78
C LEU A 237 -7.06 -19.83 -10.33
N ARG A 238 -6.23 -20.46 -9.51
CA ARG A 238 -6.45 -20.62 -8.07
C ARG A 238 -6.63 -19.28 -7.38
N GLY A 239 -5.74 -18.31 -7.63
CA GLY A 239 -5.84 -16.98 -7.08
C GLY A 239 -7.11 -16.23 -7.53
N ALA A 240 -7.48 -16.33 -8.80
CA ALA A 240 -8.67 -15.71 -9.35
C ALA A 240 -9.97 -16.31 -8.76
N ASN A 241 -10.06 -17.62 -8.66
CA ASN A 241 -11.22 -18.32 -8.07
C ASN A 241 -11.36 -18.01 -6.57
N TRP A 242 -10.25 -18.08 -5.83
CA TRP A 242 -10.23 -17.75 -4.41
C TRP A 242 -10.74 -16.33 -4.15
N LEU A 243 -10.23 -15.37 -4.92
CA LEU A 243 -10.68 -13.98 -4.76
C LEU A 243 -12.17 -13.84 -5.07
N PHE A 244 -12.65 -14.43 -6.16
CA PHE A 244 -14.05 -14.31 -6.52
C PHE A 244 -14.97 -14.89 -5.42
N GLY A 245 -14.61 -16.01 -4.83
CA GLY A 245 -15.29 -16.56 -3.65
C GLY A 245 -15.26 -15.62 -2.44
N ALA A 246 -14.07 -15.12 -2.10
CA ALA A 246 -13.90 -14.19 -0.98
C ALA A 246 -14.66 -12.87 -1.19
N LEU A 247 -14.65 -12.34 -2.41
CA LEU A 247 -15.38 -11.12 -2.77
C LEU A 247 -16.90 -11.31 -2.71
N ARG A 248 -17.41 -12.46 -3.13
CA ARG A 248 -18.84 -12.81 -2.98
C ARG A 248 -19.27 -12.80 -1.51
N ARG A 249 -18.46 -13.42 -0.63
CA ARG A 249 -18.75 -13.42 0.82
C ARG A 249 -18.70 -12.01 1.40
N TRP A 250 -17.68 -11.24 1.07
CA TRP A 250 -17.54 -9.84 1.49
C TRP A 250 -18.74 -9.00 1.02
N ASN A 251 -19.12 -9.13 -0.25
CA ASN A 251 -20.26 -8.40 -0.81
C ASN A 251 -21.61 -8.82 -0.17
N ALA A 252 -21.79 -10.10 0.15
CA ALA A 252 -23.00 -10.56 0.86
C ALA A 252 -23.11 -9.94 2.26
N ARG A 253 -21.99 -9.83 2.99
CA ARG A 253 -21.93 -9.15 4.29
C ARG A 253 -22.21 -7.64 4.13
N LEU A 254 -21.60 -7.00 3.14
CA LEU A 254 -21.83 -5.59 2.80
C LEU A 254 -23.33 -5.33 2.52
N TYR A 255 -23.95 -6.18 1.70
CA TYR A 255 -25.38 -6.09 1.39
C TYR A 255 -26.23 -6.24 2.66
N ASN A 256 -25.98 -7.27 3.47
CA ASN A 256 -26.70 -7.52 4.71
C ASN A 256 -26.52 -6.38 5.74
N ALA A 257 -25.34 -5.76 5.82
CA ALA A 257 -25.08 -4.60 6.66
C ALA A 257 -25.92 -3.40 6.20
N SER A 258 -26.03 -3.16 4.89
CA SER A 258 -26.86 -2.08 4.35
C SER A 258 -28.37 -2.26 4.66
N LEU A 259 -28.88 -3.49 4.57
CA LEU A 259 -30.26 -3.80 4.97
C LEU A 259 -30.49 -3.58 6.46
N THR A 260 -29.52 -3.97 7.29
CA THR A 260 -29.60 -3.76 8.75
C THR A 260 -29.64 -2.27 9.07
N ALA A 261 -28.75 -1.47 8.50
CA ALA A 261 -28.66 -0.02 8.76
C ALA A 261 -29.90 0.76 8.29
N THR A 262 -30.59 0.28 7.29
CA THR A 262 -31.83 0.89 6.77
C THR A 262 -33.10 0.34 7.41
N SER A 263 -32.99 -0.66 8.28
CA SER A 263 -34.15 -1.23 8.94
C SER A 263 -34.80 -0.22 9.90
N PRO A 264 -36.14 -0.21 10.02
CA PRO A 264 -36.83 0.64 10.96
C PRO A 264 -36.38 0.41 12.42
N GLN A 265 -35.95 -0.80 12.76
CA GLN A 265 -35.38 -1.11 14.07
C GLN A 265 -34.07 -0.35 14.31
N GLN A 266 -33.18 -0.28 13.35
CA GLN A 266 -31.92 0.44 13.50
C GLN A 266 -32.13 1.96 13.54
N ALA A 267 -33.03 2.48 12.71
CA ALA A 267 -33.42 3.89 12.76
C ALA A 267 -33.96 4.27 14.16
N MET A 268 -34.81 3.41 14.74
CA MET A 268 -35.32 3.58 16.09
C MET A 268 -34.23 3.44 17.16
N ALA A 269 -33.30 2.53 17.00
CA ALA A 269 -32.14 2.35 17.89
C ALA A 269 -31.29 3.63 17.96
N HIS A 270 -30.92 4.19 16.81
CA HIS A 270 -30.20 5.47 16.74
C HIS A 270 -30.98 6.63 17.37
N LEU A 271 -32.30 6.68 17.14
CA LEU A 271 -33.15 7.68 17.77
C LEU A 271 -33.10 7.57 19.29
N MET A 272 -33.27 6.35 19.83
CA MET A 272 -33.22 6.12 21.28
C MET A 272 -31.84 6.44 21.84
N GLN A 273 -30.77 6.02 21.22
CA GLN A 273 -29.40 6.33 21.66
C GLN A 273 -29.17 7.84 21.74
N ARG A 274 -29.61 8.61 20.75
CA ARG A 274 -29.49 10.08 20.71
C ARG A 274 -30.28 10.76 21.84
N LEU A 275 -31.48 10.26 22.16
CA LEU A 275 -32.37 10.86 23.15
C LEU A 275 -32.16 10.30 24.56
N ALA A 276 -31.46 9.18 24.70
CA ALA A 276 -31.31 8.42 25.94
C ALA A 276 -30.75 9.27 27.09
N ARG A 277 -29.69 10.03 26.82
CA ARG A 277 -29.02 10.88 27.82
C ARG A 277 -29.97 11.91 28.45
N VAL A 278 -30.80 12.56 27.64
CA VAL A 278 -31.76 13.57 28.11
C VAL A 278 -32.96 12.88 28.74
N GLY A 279 -33.44 11.79 28.11
CA GLY A 279 -34.60 11.04 28.59
C GLY A 279 -34.41 10.41 29.99
N ALA A 280 -33.23 9.90 30.30
CA ALA A 280 -32.89 9.26 31.56
C ALA A 280 -33.19 10.18 32.79
N VAL A 281 -32.94 11.48 32.63
CA VAL A 281 -33.18 12.46 33.72
C VAL A 281 -34.65 12.56 34.16
N TYR A 282 -35.59 12.34 33.22
CA TYR A 282 -37.03 12.59 33.45
C TYR A 282 -37.86 11.34 33.71
N HIS A 283 -37.32 10.12 33.56
CA HIS A 283 -38.11 8.89 33.57
C HIS A 283 -37.78 7.94 34.74
N GLN A 284 -37.32 8.47 35.88
CA GLN A 284 -36.91 7.68 37.04
C GLN A 284 -38.06 6.85 37.65
N ASN A 285 -39.28 7.39 37.64
CA ASN A 285 -40.45 6.78 38.26
C ASN A 285 -41.32 5.95 37.30
N TYR A 286 -40.95 5.84 36.02
CA TYR A 286 -41.71 5.04 35.08
C TYR A 286 -41.05 3.67 34.92
N LEU A 287 -41.82 2.62 35.23
CA LEU A 287 -41.30 1.24 35.21
C LEU A 287 -41.74 0.51 33.92
N ILE A 288 -40.79 -0.16 33.25
CA ILE A 288 -41.07 -1.14 32.21
C ILE A 288 -40.43 -2.47 32.66
N GLU A 289 -41.25 -3.53 32.70
CA GLU A 289 -40.83 -4.86 33.20
C GLU A 289 -40.14 -4.80 34.59
N GLY A 290 -40.65 -3.95 35.47
CA GLY A 290 -40.15 -3.82 36.83
C GLY A 290 -38.88 -3.00 37.02
N ARG A 291 -38.27 -2.52 35.93
CA ARG A 291 -37.05 -1.68 35.91
C ARG A 291 -37.41 -0.23 35.53
N SER A 292 -36.78 0.75 36.16
CA SER A 292 -36.95 2.17 35.79
C SER A 292 -36.56 2.43 34.35
N LEU A 293 -37.40 3.20 33.62
CA LEU A 293 -37.10 3.63 32.26
C LEU A 293 -35.84 4.49 32.20
N ALA A 294 -35.49 5.23 33.25
CA ALA A 294 -34.25 5.97 33.35
C ALA A 294 -33.01 5.03 33.20
N LEU A 295 -33.03 3.89 33.91
CA LEU A 295 -31.96 2.90 33.84
C LEU A 295 -31.90 2.20 32.49
N TRP A 296 -33.04 1.95 31.85
CA TRP A 296 -33.06 1.45 30.47
C TRP A 296 -32.49 2.46 29.48
N LEU A 297 -32.75 3.75 29.67
CA LEU A 297 -32.21 4.82 28.83
C LEU A 297 -30.71 5.06 29.08
N GLU A 298 -30.23 4.89 30.33
CA GLU A 298 -28.78 4.94 30.60
C GLU A 298 -28.01 3.88 29.84
N ASP A 299 -28.51 2.62 29.88
CA ASP A 299 -27.88 1.52 29.09
C ASP A 299 -28.00 1.76 27.59
N ALA A 300 -29.12 2.31 27.12
CA ALA A 300 -29.37 2.58 25.70
C ALA A 300 -28.46 3.65 25.11
N GLN A 301 -27.68 4.38 25.90
CA GLN A 301 -26.61 5.23 25.39
C GLN A 301 -25.51 4.41 24.70
N HIS A 302 -25.34 3.16 25.10
CA HIS A 302 -24.36 2.22 24.57
C HIS A 302 -25.00 1.14 23.71
N ASP A 303 -26.05 0.48 24.20
CA ASP A 303 -26.82 -0.54 23.51
C ASP A 303 -28.34 -0.29 23.65
N PRO A 304 -28.99 0.27 22.61
CA PRO A 304 -30.43 0.56 22.64
C PRO A 304 -31.32 -0.65 22.37
N LEU A 305 -30.82 -1.77 21.87
CA LEU A 305 -31.63 -2.92 21.45
C LEU A 305 -32.43 -3.55 22.59
N PRO A 306 -31.89 -3.76 23.81
CA PRO A 306 -32.64 -4.27 24.92
C PRO A 306 -33.83 -3.35 25.33
N LEU A 307 -33.63 -2.01 25.26
CA LEU A 307 -34.71 -1.06 25.49
C LEU A 307 -35.81 -1.20 24.43
N LEU A 308 -35.45 -1.33 23.15
CA LEU A 308 -36.43 -1.51 22.08
C LEU A 308 -37.25 -2.79 22.24
N ASP A 309 -36.60 -3.87 22.65
CA ASP A 309 -37.25 -5.14 22.88
C ASP A 309 -38.32 -5.04 23.99
N VAL A 310 -37.98 -4.51 25.17
CA VAL A 310 -38.95 -4.31 26.25
C VAL A 310 -40.00 -3.24 25.90
N LEU A 311 -39.64 -2.21 25.15
CA LEU A 311 -40.57 -1.17 24.73
C LEU A 311 -41.62 -1.74 23.75
N SER A 312 -41.22 -2.62 22.84
CA SER A 312 -42.13 -3.28 21.88
C SER A 312 -43.22 -4.11 22.52
N ARG A 313 -42.94 -4.69 23.70
CA ARG A 313 -43.87 -5.48 24.51
C ARG A 313 -44.65 -4.64 25.54
N SER A 314 -44.32 -3.37 25.66
CA SER A 314 -44.95 -2.48 26.63
C SER A 314 -46.36 -2.08 26.18
N ARG A 315 -47.17 -1.66 27.15
CA ARG A 315 -48.53 -1.11 26.91
C ARG A 315 -48.53 0.17 26.03
N LEU A 316 -47.35 0.75 25.77
CA LEU A 316 -47.22 1.96 24.96
C LEU A 316 -47.29 1.67 23.47
N ILE A 317 -47.05 0.45 23.09
CA ILE A 317 -46.91 -0.01 21.68
C ILE A 317 -47.97 -1.06 21.37
N VAL A 318 -48.58 -0.91 20.23
CA VAL A 318 -49.37 -1.96 19.57
C VAL A 318 -48.58 -2.38 18.35
N PRO A 319 -47.86 -3.50 18.36
CA PRO A 319 -47.02 -3.92 17.25
C PRO A 319 -47.80 -3.93 15.93
N GLY A 320 -47.18 -3.40 14.87
CA GLY A 320 -47.79 -3.28 13.52
C GLY A 320 -48.91 -2.26 13.40
N ASN A 321 -49.13 -1.40 14.47
CA ASN A 321 -50.17 -0.39 14.39
C ASN A 321 -49.81 0.88 15.17
N ALA A 322 -49.09 1.78 14.51
CA ALA A 322 -48.68 3.05 15.07
C ALA A 322 -49.89 3.91 15.47
N LYS A 323 -50.97 3.89 14.68
CA LYS A 323 -52.18 4.69 14.96
C LYS A 323 -52.89 4.31 16.28
N LYS A 324 -52.71 3.09 16.76
CA LYS A 324 -53.27 2.62 18.06
C LYS A 324 -52.24 2.66 19.19
N SER A 325 -50.99 2.98 18.92
CA SER A 325 -49.92 3.00 19.90
C SER A 325 -49.90 4.31 20.69
N LEU A 326 -49.97 4.20 22.03
CA LEU A 326 -50.03 5.35 22.95
C LEU A 326 -48.80 6.27 22.81
N LEU A 327 -47.63 5.71 22.49
CA LEU A 327 -46.37 6.44 22.36
C LEU A 327 -46.44 7.55 21.31
N VAL A 328 -47.10 7.31 20.16
CA VAL A 328 -47.21 8.26 19.05
C VAL A 328 -48.62 8.88 18.90
N THR A 329 -49.50 8.65 19.87
CA THR A 329 -50.83 9.21 19.87
C THR A 329 -51.06 10.06 21.15
N SER A 330 -51.58 9.50 22.23
CA SER A 330 -51.98 10.24 23.39
C SER A 330 -50.81 10.88 24.17
N LEU A 331 -49.65 10.27 24.20
CA LEU A 331 -48.49 10.84 24.91
C LEU A 331 -47.93 12.10 24.25
N VAL A 332 -47.98 12.19 22.94
CA VAL A 332 -47.46 13.33 22.16
C VAL A 332 -48.55 14.34 21.75
N ALA A 333 -49.80 14.07 22.06
CA ALA A 333 -50.91 15.00 21.84
C ALA A 333 -50.69 16.33 22.62
N PRO A 334 -51.38 17.42 22.25
CA PRO A 334 -51.22 18.72 22.94
C PRO A 334 -51.42 18.68 24.46
N THR A 335 -52.20 17.74 24.97
CA THR A 335 -52.43 17.50 26.42
C THR A 335 -51.56 16.36 26.96
N GLY A 336 -50.76 15.72 26.14
CA GLY A 336 -49.91 14.59 26.52
C GLY A 336 -48.65 15.01 27.24
N ARG A 337 -48.12 14.11 28.09
CA ARG A 337 -46.94 14.36 28.91
C ARG A 337 -45.64 14.53 28.10
N MET A 338 -45.61 14.08 26.83
CA MET A 338 -44.47 14.14 25.95
C MET A 338 -44.72 15.10 24.74
N PHE A 339 -45.61 16.07 24.92
CA PHE A 339 -45.89 17.05 23.86
C PHE A 339 -44.64 17.81 23.45
N ARG A 340 -44.37 17.82 22.17
CA ARG A 340 -43.16 18.47 21.55
C ARG A 340 -41.78 17.91 22.00
N ILE A 341 -41.73 16.75 22.62
CA ILE A 341 -40.45 16.09 22.91
C ILE A 341 -39.80 15.54 21.65
N PHE A 342 -40.60 15.00 20.77
CA PHE A 342 -40.14 14.49 19.48
C PHE A 342 -40.41 15.50 18.34
N SER A 343 -39.47 15.66 17.43
CA SER A 343 -39.74 16.32 16.16
C SER A 343 -40.67 15.48 15.28
N GLU A 344 -41.22 16.06 14.22
CA GLU A 344 -42.05 15.26 13.28
C GLU A 344 -41.26 14.17 12.59
N ALA A 345 -39.96 14.42 12.31
CA ALA A 345 -39.05 13.41 11.80
C ALA A 345 -38.85 12.25 12.80
N ASP A 346 -38.68 12.54 14.09
CA ASP A 346 -38.56 11.51 15.13
C ASP A 346 -39.85 10.69 15.24
N LEU A 347 -40.98 11.34 15.17
CA LEU A 347 -42.30 10.66 15.20
C LEU A 347 -42.48 9.73 13.99
N ASN A 348 -41.97 10.10 12.85
CA ASN A 348 -42.02 9.24 11.67
C ASN A 348 -41.15 8.00 11.85
N VAL A 349 -39.93 8.13 12.40
CA VAL A 349 -39.09 6.98 12.75
C VAL A 349 -39.81 6.04 13.73
N ILE A 350 -40.42 6.59 14.78
CA ILE A 350 -41.14 5.78 15.77
C ILE A 350 -42.34 5.07 15.12
N ARG A 351 -43.12 5.77 14.28
CA ARG A 351 -44.26 5.17 13.55
C ARG A 351 -43.83 4.04 12.65
N GLN A 352 -42.78 4.26 11.85
CA GLN A 352 -42.24 3.24 10.94
C GLN A 352 -41.74 2.01 11.71
N TRP A 353 -41.06 2.20 12.84
CA TRP A 353 -40.62 1.10 13.69
C TRP A 353 -41.81 0.32 14.26
N ILE A 354 -42.85 1.00 14.77
CA ILE A 354 -44.02 0.33 15.29
C ILE A 354 -44.76 -0.48 14.20
N ASP A 355 -44.92 0.11 13.03
CA ASP A 355 -45.60 -0.55 11.91
C ASP A 355 -44.80 -1.72 11.35
N TRP A 356 -43.44 -1.67 11.47
CA TRP A 356 -42.53 -2.74 11.14
C TRP A 356 -42.51 -3.90 12.16
N LEU A 357 -42.83 -3.66 13.41
CA LEU A 357 -42.88 -4.71 14.44
C LEU A 357 -43.82 -5.85 14.01
N PRO A 358 -43.40 -7.14 14.14
CA PRO A 358 -44.13 -8.26 13.58
C PRO A 358 -45.54 -8.32 14.12
N GLN A 359 -46.53 -8.15 13.23
CA GLN A 359 -47.85 -8.73 13.44
C GLN A 359 -47.70 -10.23 13.21
N ALA A 360 -48.36 -11.03 14.01
CA ALA A 360 -48.35 -12.46 13.79
C ALA A 360 -48.78 -12.77 12.35
N GLY A 361 -47.82 -12.87 11.43
CA GLY A 361 -48.06 -13.43 10.10
C GLY A 361 -47.53 -12.70 8.86
N THR A 362 -47.10 -11.45 8.86
CA THR A 362 -46.68 -10.81 7.58
C THR A 362 -45.69 -9.67 7.78
N THR A 363 -44.48 -9.83 7.33
CA THR A 363 -43.62 -8.74 6.82
C THR A 363 -42.72 -9.31 5.74
N GLU A 364 -42.91 -8.91 4.50
CA GLU A 364 -41.96 -9.15 3.41
C GLU A 364 -40.70 -8.32 3.70
N GLN A 365 -39.73 -8.92 4.39
CA GLN A 365 -38.39 -8.39 4.50
C GLN A 365 -37.62 -8.79 3.23
N LEU A 366 -36.86 -7.85 2.67
CA LEU A 366 -35.93 -8.20 1.59
C LEU A 366 -35.04 -9.35 2.06
N PRO A 367 -34.87 -10.40 1.24
CA PRO A 367 -34.11 -11.57 1.63
C PRO A 367 -32.65 -11.20 1.87
N ARG A 368 -32.12 -11.61 3.01
CA ARG A 368 -30.68 -11.53 3.28
C ARG A 368 -29.93 -12.47 2.36
N GLN A 369 -28.76 -12.05 1.91
CA GLN A 369 -27.90 -12.95 1.15
C GLN A 369 -27.28 -13.99 2.07
N PRO A 370 -27.25 -15.28 1.65
CA PRO A 370 -26.54 -16.30 2.38
C PRO A 370 -25.04 -15.99 2.42
N ILE A 371 -24.42 -16.22 3.57
CA ILE A 371 -22.99 -16.11 3.75
C ILE A 371 -22.48 -17.55 3.86
N ASP A 372 -21.83 -18.02 2.81
CA ASP A 372 -21.18 -19.33 2.84
C ASP A 372 -20.08 -19.29 3.91
N SER A 373 -20.16 -20.17 4.90
CA SER A 373 -19.11 -20.29 5.91
C SER A 373 -17.85 -20.84 5.22
N CYS A 374 -16.84 -19.99 5.03
CA CYS A 374 -15.51 -20.51 4.80
C CYS A 374 -15.09 -21.23 6.10
N ALA A 375 -14.91 -22.56 6.03
CA ALA A 375 -14.20 -23.23 7.08
C ALA A 375 -12.78 -22.66 7.08
N MET A 376 -12.50 -21.75 8.03
CA MET A 376 -11.10 -21.33 8.26
C MET A 376 -10.33 -22.62 8.52
N ALA A 377 -9.33 -22.88 7.67
CA ALA A 377 -8.49 -24.04 7.80
C ALA A 377 -7.98 -24.11 9.24
N ALA A 378 -8.14 -25.28 9.88
CA ALA A 378 -7.67 -25.47 11.23
C ALA A 378 -6.17 -25.15 11.27
N ARG A 379 -5.76 -24.40 12.28
CA ARG A 379 -4.35 -24.04 12.50
C ARG A 379 -3.52 -25.32 12.39
N PRO A 380 -2.50 -25.39 11.53
CA PRO A 380 -1.64 -26.55 11.47
C PRO A 380 -1.04 -26.79 12.86
N THR A 381 -1.24 -27.98 13.40
CA THR A 381 -0.80 -28.36 14.76
C THR A 381 0.69 -28.64 14.85
N THR A 382 1.38 -28.68 13.72
CA THR A 382 2.82 -28.86 13.62
C THR A 382 3.40 -27.68 12.85
N ALA A 383 4.11 -26.78 13.55
CA ALA A 383 4.96 -25.82 12.89
C ALA A 383 6.00 -26.62 12.09
N SER A 384 5.84 -26.69 10.78
CA SER A 384 6.94 -27.02 9.88
C SER A 384 8.08 -26.06 10.23
N ALA A 385 9.34 -26.53 10.24
CA ALA A 385 10.47 -25.66 10.49
C ALA A 385 10.46 -24.60 9.38
N ALA A 386 9.93 -23.41 9.70
CA ALA A 386 9.80 -22.31 8.74
C ALA A 386 11.17 -22.06 8.11
N ASP A 387 11.23 -21.96 6.77
CA ASP A 387 12.46 -21.58 6.10
C ASP A 387 12.85 -20.18 6.59
N THR A 388 13.86 -20.13 7.44
CA THR A 388 14.35 -18.88 8.04
C THR A 388 15.27 -18.11 7.09
N GLY A 389 15.54 -18.65 5.88
CA GLY A 389 16.51 -18.14 4.95
C GLY A 389 17.96 -18.40 5.40
N HIS A 390 18.90 -17.87 4.67
CA HIS A 390 20.32 -18.07 4.95
C HIS A 390 21.10 -16.75 5.02
N TRP A 391 22.27 -16.82 5.60
CA TRP A 391 23.20 -15.68 5.70
C TRP A 391 24.18 -15.74 4.53
N PRO A 392 24.14 -14.83 3.55
CA PRO A 392 25.04 -14.85 2.40
C PRO A 392 26.52 -14.83 2.78
N GLN A 393 27.32 -15.63 2.09
CA GLN A 393 28.76 -15.81 2.36
C GLN A 393 29.66 -15.00 1.44
N SER A 394 29.14 -14.49 0.30
CA SER A 394 29.85 -13.65 -0.65
C SER A 394 28.98 -12.48 -1.11
N LEU A 395 29.59 -11.45 -1.72
CA LEU A 395 28.83 -10.33 -2.30
C LEU A 395 27.98 -10.79 -3.47
N ARG A 396 28.45 -11.74 -4.27
CA ARG A 396 27.72 -12.33 -5.41
C ARG A 396 26.48 -13.09 -4.95
N GLU A 397 26.60 -13.90 -3.90
CA GLU A 397 25.49 -14.61 -3.29
C GLU A 397 24.48 -13.62 -2.68
N ALA A 398 24.97 -12.59 -1.96
CA ALA A 398 24.11 -11.54 -1.41
C ALA A 398 23.36 -10.81 -2.53
N TYR A 399 24.03 -10.44 -3.60
CA TYR A 399 23.43 -9.79 -4.76
C TYR A 399 22.32 -10.64 -5.38
N PHE A 400 22.55 -11.93 -5.56
CA PHE A 400 21.54 -12.86 -6.11
C PHE A 400 20.32 -12.96 -5.21
N VAL A 401 20.52 -13.24 -3.90
CA VAL A 401 19.42 -13.49 -2.95
C VAL A 401 18.59 -12.24 -2.69
N LEU A 402 19.24 -11.07 -2.57
CA LEU A 402 18.57 -9.82 -2.25
C LEU A 402 17.69 -9.26 -3.38
N GLN A 403 17.80 -9.79 -4.58
CA GLN A 403 16.94 -9.43 -5.70
C GLN A 403 15.57 -10.09 -5.67
N GLY A 404 15.33 -11.03 -4.77
CA GLY A 404 14.03 -11.68 -4.58
C GLY A 404 12.96 -10.69 -4.11
N ARG A 405 11.68 -11.03 -4.36
CA ARG A 405 10.52 -10.22 -3.97
C ARG A 405 10.40 -10.07 -2.46
N ALA A 406 10.39 -11.18 -1.72
CA ALA A 406 10.39 -11.19 -0.26
C ALA A 406 11.67 -11.83 0.28
N LEU A 407 12.08 -11.42 1.47
CA LEU A 407 13.26 -11.97 2.13
C LEU A 407 12.86 -12.70 3.41
N GLN A 408 13.48 -13.84 3.63
CA GLN A 408 13.34 -14.59 4.86
C GLN A 408 14.05 -13.89 6.05
N PRO A 409 13.66 -14.16 7.30
CA PRO A 409 14.14 -13.44 8.48
C PRO A 409 15.66 -13.37 8.64
N THR A 410 16.37 -14.46 8.33
CA THR A 410 17.86 -14.48 8.43
C THR A 410 18.51 -13.58 7.39
N THR A 411 17.96 -13.56 6.16
CA THR A 411 18.44 -12.68 5.08
C THR A 411 18.13 -11.21 5.37
N LEU A 412 16.97 -10.90 5.98
CA LEU A 412 16.66 -9.54 6.47
C LEU A 412 17.62 -9.08 7.57
N LYS A 413 18.00 -9.95 8.50
CA LYS A 413 19.02 -9.65 9.52
C LYS A 413 20.38 -9.35 8.87
N PHE A 414 20.75 -10.11 7.83
CA PHE A 414 21.95 -9.80 7.05
C PHE A 414 21.85 -8.41 6.41
N ALA A 415 20.74 -8.09 5.74
CA ALA A 415 20.54 -6.79 5.10
C ALA A 415 20.69 -5.64 6.11
N HIS A 416 20.03 -5.75 7.27
CA HIS A 416 20.15 -4.76 8.35
C HIS A 416 21.60 -4.60 8.84
N ALA A 417 22.30 -5.71 9.05
CA ALA A 417 23.69 -5.69 9.53
C ALA A 417 24.64 -5.08 8.47
N TYR A 418 24.39 -5.35 7.17
CA TYR A 418 25.19 -4.82 6.08
C TYR A 418 25.01 -3.29 5.97
N VAL A 419 23.76 -2.81 5.97
CA VAL A 419 23.45 -1.37 5.94
C VAL A 419 24.04 -0.66 7.16
N SER A 420 23.84 -1.18 8.37
CA SER A 420 24.36 -0.57 9.60
C SER A 420 25.88 -0.41 9.57
N ARG A 421 26.61 -1.44 9.09
CA ARG A 421 28.07 -1.39 8.95
C ARG A 421 28.52 -0.40 7.85
N TRP A 422 27.76 -0.29 6.77
CA TRP A 422 28.03 0.67 5.71
C TRP A 422 27.86 2.11 6.21
N LEU A 423 26.75 2.39 6.86
CA LEU A 423 26.45 3.71 7.43
C LEU A 423 27.41 4.13 8.53
N GLU A 424 27.97 3.19 9.31
CA GLU A 424 29.02 3.54 10.28
C GLU A 424 30.29 4.06 9.60
N ARG A 425 30.67 3.48 8.45
CA ARG A 425 31.78 4.01 7.64
C ARG A 425 31.45 5.39 7.08
N SER A 426 30.23 5.58 6.61
CA SER A 426 29.76 6.88 6.10
C SER A 426 29.76 7.95 7.19
N ARG A 427 29.40 7.60 8.42
CA ARG A 427 29.47 8.48 9.60
C ARG A 427 30.90 8.90 9.94
N GLN A 428 31.84 7.99 9.79
CA GLN A 428 33.28 8.30 9.96
C GLN A 428 33.79 9.20 8.82
N SER A 429 33.40 8.93 7.59
CA SER A 429 33.71 9.74 6.42
C SER A 429 33.17 11.16 6.52
N LEU A 430 31.98 11.34 7.06
CA LEU A 430 31.35 12.64 7.24
C LEU A 430 32.23 13.65 8.02
N LYS A 431 33.11 13.19 8.90
CA LYS A 431 34.01 14.06 9.67
C LYS A 431 35.08 14.77 8.82
N THR A 432 35.38 14.27 7.64
CA THR A 432 36.48 14.73 6.79
C THR A 432 36.05 15.02 5.34
N SER A 433 34.78 14.80 5.01
CA SER A 433 34.25 15.00 3.67
C SER A 433 34.03 16.50 3.37
N GLU A 434 34.43 16.94 2.18
CA GLU A 434 34.15 18.28 1.67
C GLU A 434 32.81 18.35 0.92
N ARG A 435 32.09 17.22 0.78
CA ARG A 435 30.85 17.10 0.00
C ARG A 435 29.59 17.14 0.86
N GLN A 436 29.68 17.65 2.08
CA GLN A 436 28.63 17.54 3.10
C GLN A 436 27.39 18.38 2.76
N LEU A 437 26.23 17.85 3.14
CA LEU A 437 25.02 18.64 3.34
C LEU A 437 25.23 19.69 4.43
N PRO A 438 24.45 20.79 4.46
CA PRO A 438 24.51 21.79 5.53
C PRO A 438 24.48 21.16 6.93
N GLU A 439 25.10 21.82 7.90
CA GLU A 439 25.14 21.29 9.28
C GLU A 439 23.75 21.23 9.93
N GLN A 440 22.91 22.19 9.61
CA GLN A 440 21.53 22.27 10.10
C GLN A 440 20.56 22.28 8.95
N TRP A 441 19.42 21.61 9.14
CA TRP A 441 18.35 21.64 8.18
C TRP A 441 17.58 22.97 8.21
N GLY A 442 17.20 23.40 7.04
CA GLY A 442 16.25 24.47 6.77
C GLY A 442 15.90 24.43 5.29
N THR A 443 14.64 24.57 4.94
CA THR A 443 14.17 24.46 3.55
C THR A 443 14.94 25.39 2.60
N GLN A 444 15.11 26.66 2.97
CA GLN A 444 15.85 27.61 2.14
C GLN A 444 17.36 27.31 2.13
N VAL A 445 17.90 26.79 3.23
CA VAL A 445 19.31 26.38 3.33
C VAL A 445 19.59 25.20 2.41
N LEU A 446 18.73 24.18 2.42
CA LEU A 446 18.86 23.03 1.55
C LEU A 446 18.72 23.42 0.08
N ARG A 447 17.75 24.25 -0.27
CA ARG A 447 17.56 24.71 -1.66
C ARG A 447 18.71 25.58 -2.16
N GLY A 448 19.20 26.50 -1.34
CA GLY A 448 20.39 27.31 -1.68
C GLY A 448 21.62 26.42 -1.91
N TRP A 449 21.88 25.50 -0.99
CA TRP A 449 22.98 24.54 -1.13
C TRP A 449 22.85 23.67 -2.41
N LEU A 450 21.63 23.23 -2.77
CA LEU A 450 21.37 22.43 -3.97
C LEU A 450 21.74 23.22 -5.26
N LEU A 451 21.35 24.49 -5.33
CA LEU A 451 21.69 25.36 -6.46
C LEU A 451 23.20 25.63 -6.55
N ASP A 452 23.83 25.95 -5.42
CA ASP A 452 25.28 26.17 -5.36
C ASP A 452 26.05 24.91 -5.81
N LYS A 453 25.56 23.73 -5.43
CA LYS A 453 26.17 22.46 -5.79
C LYS A 453 26.02 22.15 -7.29
N HIS A 454 24.84 22.43 -7.84
CA HIS A 454 24.59 22.31 -9.27
C HIS A 454 25.55 23.21 -10.08
N ASP A 455 25.69 24.47 -9.67
CA ASP A 455 26.56 25.44 -10.37
C ASP A 455 28.04 25.03 -10.28
N GLN A 456 28.48 24.57 -9.09
CA GLN A 456 29.83 24.06 -8.90
C GLN A 456 30.12 22.84 -9.79
N ASN A 457 29.19 21.90 -9.88
CA ASN A 457 29.34 20.71 -10.72
C ASN A 457 29.38 21.10 -12.22
N GLY A 458 28.58 22.08 -12.63
CA GLY A 458 28.59 22.62 -13.98
C GLY A 458 29.91 23.28 -14.37
N GLN A 459 30.52 24.04 -13.43
CA GLN A 459 31.79 24.76 -13.67
C GLN A 459 33.01 23.83 -13.71
N GLN A 460 32.96 22.68 -13.04
CA GLN A 460 34.08 21.72 -13.02
C GLN A 460 34.19 20.88 -14.31
N PHE A 461 33.22 20.98 -15.21
CA PHE A 461 33.21 20.22 -16.44
C PHE A 461 33.89 21.01 -17.56
N ASP A 462 35.06 20.54 -18.02
CA ASP A 462 35.75 21.08 -19.19
C ASP A 462 35.63 20.08 -20.38
N ASP A 463 34.86 20.49 -21.38
CA ASP A 463 34.61 19.69 -22.60
C ASP A 463 35.73 19.80 -23.64
N SER A 464 36.77 20.61 -23.38
CA SER A 464 37.74 21.02 -24.39
C SER A 464 39.01 20.18 -24.47
N ASP A 465 39.33 19.32 -23.48
CA ASP A 465 40.58 18.59 -23.44
C ASP A 465 40.49 17.18 -24.10
N PRO A 466 40.99 16.99 -25.34
CA PRO A 466 40.97 15.69 -26.01
C PRO A 466 41.88 14.63 -25.37
N ALA A 467 42.88 15.06 -24.59
CA ALA A 467 43.84 14.14 -23.95
C ALA A 467 43.27 13.36 -22.77
N GLN A 468 42.03 13.69 -22.33
CA GLN A 468 41.34 13.04 -21.22
C GLN A 468 40.36 11.95 -21.66
N ILE A 469 40.30 11.57 -22.92
CA ILE A 469 39.41 10.47 -23.36
C ILE A 469 40.12 9.13 -23.06
N PRO A 470 39.53 8.28 -22.18
CA PRO A 470 40.04 6.95 -21.90
C PRO A 470 40.10 6.09 -23.19
N SER A 471 40.90 5.04 -23.19
CA SER A 471 40.89 4.08 -24.31
C SER A 471 39.52 3.40 -24.47
N ARG A 472 39.27 2.85 -25.65
CA ARG A 472 38.04 2.11 -25.94
C ARG A 472 37.85 0.95 -24.95
N GLU A 473 38.94 0.23 -24.69
CA GLU A 473 38.98 -0.90 -23.76
C GLU A 473 38.64 -0.47 -22.34
N GLU A 474 39.15 0.68 -21.87
CA GLU A 474 38.80 1.22 -20.54
C GLU A 474 37.33 1.62 -20.44
N ILE A 475 36.75 2.21 -21.49
CA ILE A 475 35.31 2.54 -21.52
C ILE A 475 34.45 1.29 -21.48
N VAL A 476 34.79 0.30 -22.33
CA VAL A 476 34.07 -0.97 -22.42
C VAL A 476 34.15 -1.73 -21.08
N GLU A 477 35.35 -1.82 -20.49
CA GLU A 477 35.55 -2.48 -19.20
C GLU A 477 34.80 -1.76 -18.08
N SER A 478 34.90 -0.43 -17.99
CA SER A 478 34.18 0.32 -16.94
C SER A 478 32.67 0.21 -17.09
N THR A 479 32.13 0.18 -18.30
CA THR A 479 30.71 -0.04 -18.56
C THR A 479 30.29 -1.44 -18.13
N LEU A 480 31.07 -2.46 -18.42
CA LEU A 480 30.80 -3.82 -17.97
C LEU A 480 30.78 -3.91 -16.43
N GLN A 481 31.76 -3.29 -15.75
CA GLN A 481 31.88 -3.36 -14.31
C GLN A 481 30.81 -2.55 -13.57
N LEU A 482 30.14 -1.61 -14.22
CA LEU A 482 28.96 -0.91 -13.69
C LEU A 482 27.65 -1.70 -13.87
N ALA A 483 27.63 -2.77 -14.67
CA ALA A 483 26.41 -3.55 -14.94
C ALA A 483 25.67 -4.03 -13.67
N PRO A 484 26.33 -4.58 -12.63
CA PRO A 484 25.62 -4.98 -11.40
C PRO A 484 24.89 -3.83 -10.69
N LEU A 485 25.33 -2.59 -10.89
CA LEU A 485 24.73 -1.40 -10.31
C LEU A 485 23.57 -0.89 -11.17
N THR A 486 23.81 -0.66 -12.45
CA THR A 486 22.86 0.01 -13.34
C THR A 486 21.70 -0.88 -13.79
N LEU A 487 21.89 -2.20 -13.81
CA LEU A 487 20.80 -3.15 -14.07
C LEU A 487 19.81 -3.33 -12.91
N ILE A 488 20.09 -2.74 -11.76
CA ILE A 488 19.19 -2.65 -10.62
C ILE A 488 18.89 -1.19 -10.23
N ASP A 489 18.93 -0.29 -11.21
CA ASP A 489 18.68 1.14 -10.97
C ASP A 489 17.32 1.34 -10.26
N GLY A 490 17.28 2.24 -9.27
CA GLY A 490 16.11 2.40 -8.42
C GLY A 490 16.01 1.41 -7.25
N ALA A 491 16.84 0.36 -7.14
CA ALA A 491 16.69 -0.68 -6.12
C ALA A 491 16.67 -0.16 -4.67
N TRP A 492 17.33 0.96 -4.38
CA TRP A 492 17.30 1.60 -3.05
C TRP A 492 15.92 2.13 -2.68
N LEU A 493 15.04 2.33 -3.66
CA LEU A 493 13.65 2.82 -3.49
C LEU A 493 12.60 1.70 -3.60
N GLN A 494 12.98 0.45 -3.89
CA GLN A 494 12.03 -0.66 -4.10
C GLN A 494 11.02 -0.85 -2.96
N GLY A 495 11.39 -0.53 -1.71
CA GLY A 495 10.51 -0.65 -0.56
C GLY A 495 9.36 0.36 -0.55
N PHE A 496 9.43 1.42 -1.36
CA PHE A 496 8.33 2.38 -1.53
C PHE A 496 7.21 1.86 -2.42
N THR A 497 7.27 0.62 -2.89
CA THR A 497 6.13 -0.11 -3.47
C THR A 497 5.16 -0.64 -2.42
N ASP A 498 5.37 -0.45 -1.13
CA ASP A 498 4.37 -0.65 -0.09
C ASP A 498 3.22 0.36 -0.26
N VAL A 499 1.96 -0.10 -0.22
CA VAL A 499 0.79 0.75 -0.49
C VAL A 499 0.68 1.94 0.46
N GLY A 500 1.07 1.76 1.72
CA GLY A 500 1.06 2.82 2.73
C GLY A 500 2.21 3.83 2.54
N LEU A 501 3.36 3.40 2.03
CA LEU A 501 4.48 4.28 1.72
C LEU A 501 4.30 4.99 0.37
N ALA A 502 3.87 4.28 -0.67
CA ALA A 502 3.69 4.81 -2.02
C ALA A 502 2.72 6.00 -2.09
N SER A 503 1.72 6.04 -1.23
CA SER A 503 0.73 7.12 -1.13
C SER A 503 0.95 8.06 0.07
N SER A 504 2.02 7.88 0.85
CA SER A 504 2.34 8.75 1.99
C SER A 504 2.95 10.08 1.53
N HIS A 505 2.83 11.11 2.37
CA HIS A 505 3.33 12.45 2.08
C HIS A 505 4.85 12.52 1.78
N VAL A 506 5.63 11.62 2.34
CA VAL A 506 7.08 11.52 2.07
C VAL A 506 7.37 10.52 0.95
N GLY A 507 6.66 9.40 0.95
CA GLY A 507 7.00 8.26 0.09
C GLY A 507 6.53 8.40 -1.36
N TYR A 508 5.52 9.22 -1.64
CA TYR A 508 4.97 9.33 -2.99
C TYR A 508 6.00 9.84 -4.02
N THR A 509 6.84 10.80 -3.65
CA THR A 509 7.89 11.30 -4.53
C THR A 509 9.01 10.28 -4.73
N LEU A 510 9.34 9.51 -3.69
CA LEU A 510 10.31 8.43 -3.78
C LEU A 510 9.79 7.28 -4.64
N PHE A 511 8.49 6.96 -4.53
CA PHE A 511 7.87 6.00 -5.43
C PHE A 511 7.79 6.53 -6.86
N GLN A 512 7.55 7.82 -7.06
CA GLN A 512 7.57 8.45 -8.39
C GLN A 512 8.96 8.35 -9.03
N THR A 513 10.04 8.67 -8.30
CA THR A 513 11.42 8.46 -8.76
C THR A 513 11.66 6.99 -9.13
N TYR A 514 11.30 6.06 -8.23
CA TYR A 514 11.42 4.63 -8.51
C TYR A 514 10.70 4.19 -9.79
N TRP A 515 9.49 4.70 -10.01
CA TRP A 515 8.69 4.37 -11.19
C TRP A 515 9.29 4.97 -12.48
N ASP A 516 9.91 6.16 -12.36
CA ASP A 516 10.61 6.80 -13.48
C ASP A 516 11.87 6.02 -13.88
N GLU A 517 12.65 5.47 -12.92
CA GLU A 517 13.77 4.56 -13.19
C GLU A 517 13.33 3.31 -14.00
N LEU A 518 12.08 2.86 -13.79
CA LEU A 518 11.49 1.77 -14.56
C LEU A 518 10.81 2.25 -15.86
N GLY A 519 11.01 3.50 -16.27
CA GLY A 519 10.50 4.08 -17.50
C GLY A 519 9.00 4.36 -17.52
N ASN A 520 8.35 4.52 -16.37
CA ASN A 520 6.91 4.77 -16.25
C ASN A 520 6.04 3.72 -16.98
N GLY A 521 6.52 2.48 -17.08
CA GLY A 521 5.87 1.39 -17.81
C GLY A 521 6.14 1.36 -19.31
N ILE A 522 7.01 2.24 -19.82
CA ILE A 522 7.44 2.29 -21.22
C ILE A 522 8.78 1.60 -21.33
N GLU A 523 8.83 0.44 -22.00
CA GLU A 523 10.05 -0.37 -22.12
C GLU A 523 11.25 0.41 -22.70
N ALA A 524 11.00 1.30 -23.67
CA ALA A 524 12.05 2.10 -24.31
C ALA A 524 12.67 3.16 -23.36
N LEU A 525 12.04 3.44 -22.21
CA LEU A 525 12.51 4.36 -21.20
C LEU A 525 12.98 3.63 -19.92
N ASN A 526 12.93 2.31 -19.89
CA ASN A 526 13.40 1.51 -18.76
C ASN A 526 14.93 1.56 -18.66
N HIS A 527 15.48 2.14 -17.58
CA HIS A 527 16.92 2.36 -17.45
C HIS A 527 17.74 1.07 -17.47
N PRO A 528 17.41 0.02 -16.71
CA PRO A 528 18.08 -1.28 -16.81
C PRO A 528 18.13 -1.82 -18.24
N LYS A 529 17.02 -1.74 -18.98
CA LYS A 529 16.93 -2.23 -20.34
C LYS A 529 17.81 -1.41 -21.31
N ILE A 530 17.75 -0.07 -21.22
CA ILE A 530 18.58 0.82 -22.04
C ILE A 530 20.06 0.51 -21.78
N TYR A 531 20.46 0.30 -20.53
CA TYR A 531 21.84 -0.04 -20.18
C TYR A 531 22.27 -1.40 -20.75
N ARG A 532 21.40 -2.41 -20.64
CA ARG A 532 21.66 -3.73 -21.24
C ARG A 532 21.81 -3.66 -22.74
N ASP A 533 21.01 -2.87 -23.44
CA ASP A 533 21.12 -2.68 -24.89
C ASP A 533 22.47 -2.01 -25.24
N GLY A 534 22.94 -1.05 -24.44
CA GLY A 534 24.29 -0.47 -24.58
C GLY A 534 25.43 -1.48 -24.37
N LEU A 535 25.28 -2.43 -23.44
CA LEU A 535 26.25 -3.52 -23.26
C LEU A 535 26.28 -4.47 -24.47
N ARG A 536 25.15 -4.75 -25.10
CA ARG A 536 25.07 -5.55 -26.33
C ARG A 536 25.78 -4.87 -27.48
N GLU A 537 25.70 -3.54 -27.59
CA GLU A 537 26.48 -2.79 -28.58
C GLU A 537 28.02 -2.92 -28.37
N MET A 538 28.42 -3.24 -27.14
CA MET A 538 29.81 -3.48 -26.73
C MET A 538 30.19 -4.98 -26.79
N ASP A 539 29.34 -5.81 -27.41
CA ASP A 539 29.52 -7.27 -27.55
C ASP A 539 29.41 -8.05 -26.22
N PHE A 540 28.68 -7.50 -25.22
CA PHE A 540 28.38 -8.21 -23.97
C PHE A 540 26.95 -8.72 -23.94
N GLU A 541 26.79 -10.03 -24.00
CA GLU A 541 25.55 -10.69 -23.66
C GLU A 541 25.67 -11.22 -22.21
N LEU A 542 24.89 -10.61 -21.29
CA LEU A 542 24.83 -10.99 -19.88
C LEU A 542 23.58 -11.80 -19.63
N ALA A 543 23.66 -12.76 -18.71
CA ALA A 543 22.50 -13.48 -18.22
C ALA A 543 21.46 -12.53 -17.59
N PRO A 544 20.18 -12.97 -17.39
CA PRO A 544 19.17 -12.15 -16.70
C PRO A 544 19.66 -11.67 -15.35
N THR A 545 19.43 -10.41 -15.02
CA THR A 545 19.97 -9.73 -13.82
C THR A 545 19.69 -10.48 -12.51
N GLY A 546 18.50 -11.07 -12.38
CA GLY A 546 18.10 -11.85 -11.20
C GLY A 546 18.59 -13.29 -11.18
N SER A 547 19.43 -13.70 -12.15
CA SER A 547 19.90 -15.09 -12.24
C SER A 547 21.20 -15.31 -11.45
N ARG A 548 21.43 -16.57 -11.08
CA ARG A 548 22.70 -17.00 -10.47
C ARG A 548 23.85 -16.88 -11.45
N GLU A 549 23.59 -17.17 -12.72
CA GLU A 549 24.55 -17.05 -13.82
C GLU A 549 25.08 -15.63 -13.97
N PHE A 550 24.23 -14.61 -13.79
CA PHE A 550 24.68 -13.21 -13.76
C PHE A 550 25.58 -12.93 -12.55
N ALA A 551 25.15 -13.33 -11.37
CA ALA A 551 25.92 -13.08 -10.15
C ALA A 551 27.28 -13.80 -10.15
N GLU A 552 27.38 -14.95 -10.81
CA GLU A 552 28.61 -15.76 -10.90
C GLU A 552 29.43 -15.49 -12.18
N ASP A 553 29.03 -14.54 -13.03
CA ASP A 553 29.75 -14.21 -14.26
C ASP A 553 31.21 -13.85 -13.96
N PRO A 554 32.18 -14.59 -14.51
CA PRO A 554 33.62 -14.40 -14.20
C PRO A 554 34.16 -13.09 -14.75
N ARG A 555 33.48 -12.44 -15.70
CA ARG A 555 33.89 -11.14 -16.27
C ARG A 555 33.64 -9.99 -15.31
N LEU A 556 32.72 -10.13 -14.35
CA LEU A 556 32.40 -9.12 -13.32
C LEU A 556 33.33 -9.28 -12.12
N TYR A 557 33.83 -8.19 -11.57
CA TYR A 557 34.65 -8.24 -10.36
C TYR A 557 33.81 -8.35 -9.09
N GLU A 558 34.32 -8.99 -8.04
CA GLU A 558 33.67 -9.07 -6.74
C GLU A 558 33.31 -7.67 -6.17
N GLU A 559 34.21 -6.70 -6.34
CA GLU A 559 34.03 -5.32 -5.88
C GLU A 559 32.88 -4.60 -6.59
N SER A 560 32.54 -5.00 -7.83
CA SER A 560 31.41 -4.42 -8.61
C SER A 560 30.07 -4.69 -7.96
N PHE A 561 29.96 -5.69 -7.10
CA PHE A 561 28.72 -6.03 -6.37
C PHE A 561 28.58 -5.29 -5.03
N ARG A 562 29.60 -4.59 -4.57
CA ARG A 562 29.63 -4.05 -3.21
C ARG A 562 28.61 -2.94 -2.96
N LEU A 563 28.53 -1.94 -3.83
CA LEU A 563 27.52 -0.87 -3.76
C LEU A 563 26.12 -1.38 -4.12
N PRO A 564 25.95 -2.21 -5.17
CA PRO A 564 24.67 -2.86 -5.46
C PRO A 564 24.08 -3.63 -4.28
N VAL A 565 24.87 -4.41 -3.54
CA VAL A 565 24.40 -5.10 -2.33
C VAL A 565 23.93 -4.11 -1.26
N TYR A 566 24.61 -2.97 -1.12
CA TYR A 566 24.14 -1.92 -0.21
C TYR A 566 22.78 -1.35 -0.63
N TRP A 567 22.58 -1.05 -1.90
CA TRP A 567 21.30 -0.56 -2.43
C TRP A 567 20.17 -1.57 -2.23
N LEU A 568 20.43 -2.83 -2.59
CA LEU A 568 19.47 -3.92 -2.40
C LEU A 568 19.07 -4.08 -0.92
N CYS A 569 20.05 -4.06 -0.01
CA CYS A 569 19.79 -4.15 1.43
C CYS A 569 18.99 -2.94 1.94
N LEU A 570 19.35 -1.74 1.51
CA LEU A 570 18.73 -0.49 1.94
C LEU A 570 17.26 -0.43 1.51
N GLY A 571 16.98 -0.77 0.24
CA GLY A 571 15.64 -0.80 -0.32
C GLY A 571 14.69 -1.84 0.29
N LYS A 572 15.21 -2.86 0.98
CA LYS A 572 14.37 -3.81 1.74
C LYS A 572 13.95 -3.30 3.12
N LEU A 573 14.49 -2.18 3.58
CA LEU A 573 14.32 -1.67 4.95
C LEU A 573 13.89 -0.18 4.95
N PRO A 574 12.88 0.22 4.15
CA PRO A 574 12.55 1.62 3.90
C PRO A 574 12.15 2.37 5.18
N VAL A 575 11.40 1.75 6.08
CA VAL A 575 10.95 2.38 7.34
C VAL A 575 12.12 2.55 8.32
N THR A 576 12.97 1.55 8.44
CA THR A 576 14.12 1.57 9.38
C THR A 576 15.15 2.63 9.01
N PHE A 577 15.43 2.76 7.70
CA PHE A 577 16.48 3.64 7.19
C PHE A 577 15.93 4.81 6.35
N MET A 578 14.70 5.23 6.60
CA MET A 578 14.06 6.33 5.87
C MET A 578 14.96 7.58 5.75
N PRO A 579 15.56 8.13 6.83
CA PRO A 579 16.38 9.33 6.70
C PRO A 579 17.64 9.09 5.88
N GLU A 580 18.26 7.91 6.02
CA GLU A 580 19.45 7.56 5.24
C GLU A 580 19.12 7.35 3.77
N ILE A 581 17.93 6.76 3.45
CA ILE A 581 17.45 6.63 2.07
C ILE A 581 17.23 8.01 1.45
N LEU A 582 16.59 8.93 2.16
CA LEU A 582 16.37 10.30 1.68
C LEU A 582 17.69 11.00 1.33
N GLY A 583 18.68 10.89 2.20
CA GLY A 583 20.01 11.46 1.96
C GLY A 583 20.74 10.79 0.81
N MET A 584 20.71 9.46 0.73
CA MET A 584 21.36 8.69 -0.34
C MET A 584 20.68 8.95 -1.70
N ASN A 585 19.35 9.02 -1.73
CA ASN A 585 18.60 9.37 -2.94
C ASN A 585 19.04 10.75 -3.47
N LEU A 586 19.10 11.78 -2.62
CA LEU A 586 19.58 13.09 -3.04
C LEU A 586 21.03 13.04 -3.59
N ALA A 587 21.89 12.21 -3.01
CA ALA A 587 23.26 12.04 -3.50
C ALA A 587 23.30 11.37 -4.88
N MET A 588 22.41 10.40 -5.11
CA MET A 588 22.26 9.73 -6.42
C MET A 588 21.81 10.72 -7.49
N GLU A 589 20.72 11.39 -7.27
CA GLU A 589 20.13 12.32 -8.24
C GLU A 589 21.09 13.49 -8.58
N LEU A 590 21.87 13.94 -7.60
CA LEU A 590 22.90 14.95 -7.82
C LEU A 590 24.16 14.42 -8.51
N SER A 591 24.45 13.13 -8.45
CA SER A 591 25.61 12.55 -9.11
C SER A 591 25.50 12.60 -10.63
N GLY A 592 24.27 12.56 -11.14
CA GLY A 592 23.94 12.71 -12.55
C GLY A 592 24.02 14.14 -13.06
N VAL A 593 23.80 15.12 -12.16
CA VAL A 593 23.82 16.53 -12.51
C VAL A 593 25.26 17.04 -12.57
N GLY A 594 25.83 17.17 -13.74
CA GLY A 594 27.16 17.79 -13.90
C GLY A 594 28.15 16.97 -14.72
N GLY A 595 29.34 16.70 -14.17
CA GLY A 595 30.47 16.25 -14.97
C GLY A 595 30.45 14.78 -15.40
N SER A 596 29.94 13.85 -14.58
CA SER A 596 30.10 12.40 -14.81
C SER A 596 29.34 11.91 -16.06
N TYR A 597 28.06 12.21 -16.18
CA TYR A 597 27.27 11.81 -17.35
C TYR A 597 27.64 12.59 -18.61
N ARG A 598 28.04 13.88 -18.47
CA ARG A 598 28.56 14.63 -19.62
C ARG A 598 29.86 14.05 -20.13
N SER A 599 30.76 13.66 -19.24
CA SER A 599 32.02 12.99 -19.63
C SER A 599 31.73 11.63 -20.26
N ALA A 600 30.86 10.81 -19.64
CA ALA A 600 30.46 9.51 -20.19
C ALA A 600 29.84 9.66 -21.59
N ARG A 601 28.96 10.65 -21.80
CA ARG A 601 28.35 10.97 -23.09
C ARG A 601 29.40 11.26 -24.14
N ARG A 602 30.43 12.07 -23.82
CA ARG A 602 31.54 12.40 -24.71
C ARG A 602 32.34 11.16 -25.06
N PHE A 603 32.66 10.32 -24.08
CA PHE A 603 33.47 9.11 -24.30
C PHE A 603 32.73 8.08 -25.16
N LEU A 604 31.46 7.83 -24.87
CA LEU A 604 30.62 6.91 -25.66
C LEU A 604 30.49 7.38 -27.10
N ARG A 605 30.21 8.66 -27.33
CA ARG A 605 30.12 9.25 -28.68
C ARG A 605 31.45 9.15 -29.46
N HIS A 606 32.58 9.33 -28.77
CA HIS A 606 33.88 9.24 -29.40
C HIS A 606 34.12 7.88 -30.04
N TYR A 607 33.61 6.81 -29.41
CA TYR A 607 33.75 5.43 -29.91
C TYR A 607 32.52 4.93 -30.68
N GLY A 608 31.51 5.77 -30.89
CA GLY A 608 30.31 5.43 -31.66
C GLY A 608 29.30 4.58 -30.90
N PHE A 609 29.37 4.51 -29.58
CA PHE A 609 28.40 3.82 -28.75
C PHE A 609 27.15 4.67 -28.46
N SER A 610 26.04 4.02 -28.17
CA SER A 610 24.80 4.68 -27.75
C SER A 610 25.01 5.54 -26.51
N THR A 611 24.39 6.72 -26.49
CA THR A 611 24.38 7.63 -25.33
C THR A 611 23.02 7.67 -24.66
N ALA A 612 22.08 6.80 -25.02
CA ALA A 612 20.69 6.86 -24.56
C ALA A 612 20.57 6.88 -23.04
N PHE A 613 21.32 6.04 -22.33
CA PHE A 613 21.31 5.99 -20.86
C PHE A 613 21.75 7.32 -20.24
N VAL A 614 22.86 7.87 -20.67
CA VAL A 614 23.40 9.11 -20.10
C VAL A 614 22.63 10.35 -20.57
N ASP A 615 22.04 10.33 -21.77
CA ASP A 615 21.20 11.42 -22.28
C ASP A 615 19.89 11.52 -21.47
N LEU A 616 19.30 10.38 -21.10
CA LEU A 616 18.10 10.31 -20.29
C LEU A 616 18.36 10.96 -18.90
N HIS A 617 19.39 10.52 -18.18
CA HIS A 617 19.75 11.06 -16.86
C HIS A 617 20.11 12.55 -16.90
N ASN A 618 20.81 13.03 -17.93
CA ASN A 618 21.07 14.47 -18.09
C ASN A 618 19.78 15.29 -18.22
N THR A 619 18.65 14.68 -18.56
CA THR A 619 17.38 15.36 -18.72
C THR A 619 16.54 15.32 -17.43
N ILE A 620 16.48 14.17 -16.77
CA ILE A 620 15.58 13.94 -15.62
C ILE A 620 16.16 14.40 -14.27
N ASP A 621 17.49 14.41 -14.09
CA ASP A 621 18.15 14.68 -12.80
C ASP A 621 18.33 16.18 -12.49
N ASN A 622 17.52 17.06 -13.07
CA ASN A 622 17.69 18.49 -12.87
C ASN A 622 17.22 18.97 -11.49
N VAL A 623 17.80 20.09 -11.02
CA VAL A 623 17.57 20.65 -9.67
C VAL A 623 16.31 21.52 -9.56
N SER A 624 15.64 21.83 -10.65
CA SER A 624 14.46 22.70 -10.66
C SER A 624 13.14 21.94 -10.63
N THR A 625 13.00 20.88 -11.44
CA THR A 625 11.75 20.13 -11.60
C THR A 625 11.96 18.62 -11.73
N GLY A 626 13.22 18.15 -11.73
CA GLY A 626 13.58 16.72 -11.87
C GLY A 626 13.81 16.02 -10.53
N HIS A 627 14.44 14.85 -10.61
CA HIS A 627 14.66 13.96 -9.48
C HIS A 627 15.41 14.61 -8.31
N SER A 628 16.41 15.45 -8.59
CA SER A 628 17.12 16.20 -7.52
C SER A 628 16.18 17.14 -6.74
N ALA A 629 15.24 17.79 -7.43
CA ALA A 629 14.23 18.61 -6.78
C ALA A 629 13.26 17.75 -5.95
N TRP A 630 12.79 16.62 -6.50
CA TRP A 630 11.90 15.70 -5.80
C TRP A 630 12.55 15.08 -4.57
N ALA A 631 13.83 14.73 -4.66
CA ALA A 631 14.59 14.23 -3.50
C ALA A 631 14.66 15.27 -2.37
N ALA A 632 14.88 16.55 -2.72
CA ALA A 632 14.87 17.62 -1.74
C ALA A 632 13.45 17.91 -1.18
N ASP A 633 12.39 17.78 -2.00
CA ASP A 633 10.99 17.89 -1.54
C ASP A 633 10.64 16.76 -0.54
N ALA A 634 11.06 15.53 -0.81
CA ALA A 634 10.86 14.41 0.11
C ALA A 634 11.58 14.62 1.45
N ILE A 635 12.82 15.13 1.41
CA ILE A 635 13.56 15.51 2.62
C ILE A 635 12.79 16.58 3.40
N ASP A 636 12.35 17.65 2.72
CA ASP A 636 11.62 18.74 3.36
C ASP A 636 10.30 18.26 3.98
N ALA A 637 9.55 17.40 3.27
CA ALA A 637 8.33 16.81 3.78
C ALA A 637 8.59 15.97 5.04
N TYR A 638 9.62 15.11 5.01
CA TYR A 638 10.00 14.31 6.17
C TYR A 638 10.42 15.17 7.36
N MET A 639 11.30 16.14 7.15
CA MET A 639 11.82 16.97 8.23
C MET A 639 10.73 17.87 8.86
N ARG A 640 9.74 18.32 8.08
CA ARG A 640 8.60 19.08 8.60
C ARG A 640 7.60 18.23 9.38
N SER A 641 7.56 16.92 9.17
CA SER A 641 6.70 16.01 9.94
C SER A 641 7.19 15.76 11.37
N LEU A 642 8.42 16.21 11.71
CA LEU A 642 9.03 16.01 13.03
C LEU A 642 8.59 17.11 14.00
N THR A 643 8.19 16.71 15.20
CA THR A 643 7.52 17.59 16.16
C THR A 643 8.46 18.32 17.13
N SER A 644 9.73 17.89 17.27
CA SER A 644 10.68 18.54 18.18
C SER A 644 12.00 18.92 17.51
N ALA A 645 12.63 20.01 17.97
CA ALA A 645 13.94 20.43 17.49
C ALA A 645 15.03 19.36 17.68
N GLU A 646 14.94 18.57 18.74
CA GLU A 646 15.86 17.47 19.01
C GLU A 646 15.69 16.33 17.97
N GLN A 647 14.46 15.96 17.66
CA GLN A 647 14.15 14.99 16.58
C GLN A 647 14.67 15.52 15.24
N VAL A 648 14.39 16.78 14.90
CA VAL A 648 14.88 17.41 13.68
C VAL A 648 16.41 17.33 13.59
N ALA A 649 17.14 17.70 14.64
CA ALA A 649 18.59 17.61 14.64
C ALA A 649 19.10 16.18 14.49
N ALA A 650 18.50 15.22 15.21
CA ALA A 650 18.90 13.82 15.17
C ALA A 650 18.63 13.18 13.80
N GLN A 651 17.46 13.41 13.22
CA GLN A 651 17.09 12.86 11.91
C GLN A 651 17.87 13.53 10.79
N TRP A 652 18.14 14.84 10.88
CA TRP A 652 18.99 15.52 9.91
C TRP A 652 20.41 14.92 9.85
N GLN A 653 21.01 14.57 10.99
CA GLN A 653 22.28 13.87 10.99
C GLN A 653 22.22 12.51 10.28
N ARG A 654 21.11 11.78 10.38
CA ARG A 654 20.90 10.54 9.63
C ARG A 654 20.80 10.80 8.13
N VAL A 655 20.08 11.84 7.71
CA VAL A 655 20.02 12.28 6.29
C VAL A 655 21.44 12.60 5.77
N ARG A 656 22.23 13.34 6.53
CA ARG A 656 23.63 13.67 6.17
C ARG A 656 24.50 12.42 6.02
N VAL A 657 24.36 11.45 6.92
CA VAL A 657 25.06 10.15 6.83
C VAL A 657 24.61 9.38 5.59
N GLY A 658 23.33 9.40 5.27
CA GLY A 658 22.76 8.81 4.06
C GLY A 658 23.34 9.44 2.80
N TYR A 659 23.40 10.76 2.72
CA TYR A 659 24.02 11.48 1.61
C TYR A 659 25.50 11.07 1.38
N GLU A 660 26.27 10.98 2.47
CA GLU A 660 27.67 10.53 2.42
C GLU A 660 27.80 9.04 2.04
N SER A 661 26.74 8.25 2.18
CA SER A 661 26.79 6.80 2.00
C SER A 661 26.90 6.35 0.53
N LEU A 662 26.63 7.22 -0.44
CA LEU A 662 26.81 6.89 -1.85
C LEU A 662 28.27 6.56 -2.18
N ALA A 663 29.21 7.32 -1.66
CA ALA A 663 30.64 7.12 -1.87
C ALA A 663 31.46 7.42 -0.61
N PRO A 664 31.36 6.57 0.42
CA PRO A 664 32.09 6.80 1.65
C PRO A 664 33.60 6.75 1.36
N MET A 665 34.34 7.75 1.85
CA MET A 665 35.78 7.84 1.65
C MET A 665 36.47 6.57 2.19
N PRO A 666 37.40 5.97 1.46
CA PRO A 666 38.17 4.87 1.97
C PRO A 666 38.98 5.33 3.19
N GLY A 667 38.92 4.59 4.28
CA GLY A 667 39.70 4.89 5.46
C GLY A 667 41.21 4.99 5.12
N LYS A 668 41.98 5.82 5.85
CA LYS A 668 43.40 6.05 5.58
C LYS A 668 44.22 4.75 5.42
N TRP A 669 43.90 3.70 6.16
CA TRP A 669 44.53 2.39 6.05
C TRP A 669 44.19 1.62 4.79
N THR A 670 42.94 1.67 4.31
CA THR A 670 42.52 1.00 3.07
C THR A 670 43.08 1.69 1.83
N SER A 671 43.22 3.01 1.85
CA SER A 671 43.88 3.75 0.75
C SER A 671 45.38 3.48 0.70
N MET A 672 46.03 3.32 1.86
CA MET A 672 47.43 2.96 1.96
C MET A 672 47.69 1.51 1.49
N LEU A 673 46.85 0.54 1.88
CA LEU A 673 46.94 -0.85 1.45
C LEU A 673 46.68 -1.01 -0.06
N ARG A 674 45.74 -0.23 -0.63
CA ARG A 674 45.54 -0.17 -2.09
C ARG A 674 46.78 0.35 -2.84
N ARG A 675 47.41 1.41 -2.33
CA ARG A 675 48.65 1.96 -2.93
C ARG A 675 49.81 0.99 -2.86
N LEU A 676 49.84 0.08 -1.88
CA LEU A 676 50.86 -0.94 -1.68
C LEU A 676 50.58 -2.27 -2.42
N GLY A 677 49.42 -2.36 -3.17
CA GLY A 677 49.03 -3.62 -3.81
C GLY A 677 48.68 -4.75 -2.87
N LEU A 678 48.51 -4.44 -1.58
CA LEU A 678 48.28 -5.38 -0.46
C LEU A 678 46.76 -5.44 -0.06
N SER A 679 45.87 -4.97 -0.88
CA SER A 679 44.46 -5.02 -0.57
C SER A 679 43.94 -6.46 -0.71
N SER A 680 44.07 -7.24 0.34
CA SER A 680 43.10 -8.32 0.55
C SER A 680 41.72 -7.68 0.74
N ALA A 681 40.72 -8.14 0.01
CA ALA A 681 39.33 -7.83 0.24
C ALA A 681 39.00 -8.12 1.71
N GLY A 682 39.17 -7.12 2.58
CA GLY A 682 38.85 -7.26 4.00
C GLY A 682 37.37 -7.60 4.08
N ASN A 683 37.03 -8.68 4.77
CA ASN A 683 35.72 -9.27 4.91
C ASN A 683 34.63 -8.20 5.01
N VAL A 684 34.03 -7.83 3.90
CA VAL A 684 33.04 -6.75 3.74
C VAL A 684 31.71 -7.20 4.35
N LEU A 685 31.50 -8.52 4.38
CA LEU A 685 30.24 -9.10 4.87
C LEU A 685 30.18 -9.07 6.40
N PRO A 686 29.01 -8.73 6.96
CA PRO A 686 28.76 -8.88 8.39
C PRO A 686 28.79 -10.37 8.78
N ARG A 687 29.32 -10.68 9.96
CA ARG A 687 29.28 -12.04 10.51
C ARG A 687 27.96 -12.22 11.27
N PRO A 688 27.31 -13.40 11.24
CA PRO A 688 26.18 -13.68 12.09
C PRO A 688 26.58 -13.48 13.56
N ALA A 689 25.76 -12.78 14.33
CA ALA A 689 25.98 -12.68 15.77
C ALA A 689 25.94 -14.10 16.35
N ARG A 690 26.97 -14.49 17.13
CA ARG A 690 26.92 -15.74 17.90
C ARG A 690 25.63 -15.71 18.73
N ALA A 691 24.84 -16.76 18.65
CA ALA A 691 23.59 -16.91 19.36
C ALA A 691 23.78 -16.61 20.85
N ALA A 692 23.52 -15.38 21.25
CA ALA A 692 23.21 -15.05 22.61
C ALA A 692 21.73 -15.41 22.77
N THR A 693 21.46 -16.45 23.54
CA THR A 693 20.13 -16.85 23.98
C THR A 693 19.46 -15.65 24.69
N SER A 694 18.73 -14.84 23.94
CA SER A 694 17.69 -13.97 24.51
C SER A 694 16.70 -13.54 23.43
N SER A 695 15.53 -14.07 23.57
CA SER A 695 14.26 -13.81 22.89
C SER A 695 13.75 -12.38 23.12
N ARG A 696 14.55 -11.31 22.92
CA ARG A 696 14.11 -9.94 23.23
C ARG A 696 14.19 -8.93 22.08
N TYR A 697 14.53 -9.32 20.87
CA TYR A 697 14.77 -8.34 19.79
C TYR A 697 13.61 -8.14 18.78
N LEU A 698 12.50 -8.87 18.92
CA LEU A 698 11.34 -8.70 18.03
C LEU A 698 10.21 -7.81 18.60
N HIS A 699 10.35 -7.32 19.85
CA HIS A 699 9.29 -6.54 20.50
C HIS A 699 9.49 -5.02 20.54
N HIS A 700 10.56 -4.47 19.97
CA HIS A 700 10.79 -3.03 19.95
C HIS A 700 11.27 -2.56 18.58
N LEU A 701 10.40 -2.65 17.57
CA LEU A 701 10.32 -1.61 16.56
C LEU A 701 9.38 -0.55 17.16
N PRO A 702 9.86 0.61 17.59
CA PRO A 702 8.97 1.71 17.87
C PRO A 702 8.42 2.16 16.50
N ILE A 703 7.27 1.66 16.12
CA ILE A 703 6.35 2.43 15.31
C ILE A 703 6.04 3.61 16.22
N THR A 704 6.78 4.68 16.06
CA THR A 704 6.41 5.95 16.68
C THR A 704 5.08 6.33 16.04
N ARG A 705 4.05 6.16 16.81
CA ARG A 705 2.62 6.38 16.53
C ARG A 705 2.33 7.81 16.07
N GLU A 706 3.33 8.70 16.09
CA GLU A 706 3.20 10.14 15.93
C GLU A 706 3.43 10.65 14.51
N VAL A 707 4.13 9.94 13.64
CA VAL A 707 4.43 10.44 12.28
C VAL A 707 3.26 10.26 11.30
N LEU A 708 2.21 9.52 11.68
CA LEU A 708 1.03 9.25 10.86
C LEU A 708 -0.22 10.07 11.26
N LEU A 709 -0.15 10.89 12.30
CA LEU A 709 -1.35 11.49 12.91
C LEU A 709 -1.60 12.97 12.58
N GLU A 710 -0.70 13.67 11.90
CA GLU A 710 -0.93 15.11 11.59
C GLU A 710 -1.03 15.39 10.09
N THR A 711 -2.15 15.04 9.49
CA THR A 711 -2.58 15.67 8.25
C THR A 711 -4.09 15.87 8.24
N HIS A 712 -4.60 16.71 9.14
CA HIS A 712 -5.89 17.39 8.95
C HIS A 712 -5.93 18.66 9.79
N GLU A 713 -5.55 19.78 9.17
CA GLU A 713 -6.21 21.07 9.29
C GLU A 713 -5.86 21.94 8.07
N PRO A 714 -6.72 22.94 7.73
CA PRO A 714 -7.55 22.98 6.52
C PRO A 714 -6.85 23.48 5.27
#